data_b05d5c747c18d1fc531427bb72fadccf
#
_entry.id   b05d5c747c18d1fc531427bb72fadccf
#
_cell.length_a   1.000
_cell.length_b   1.000
_cell.length_c   1.000
_cell.angle_alpha   90.00
_cell.angle_beta   90.00
_cell.angle_gamma   90.00
#
_symmetry.space_group_name_H-M   'P 1'
#
loop_
_entity.id
_entity.type
_entity.pdbx_description
1 polymer ?
#
loop_
_entity_poly.entity_id
_entity_poly.type
_entity_poly.pdbx_seq_one_letter_code
_entity_poly.pdbx_strand_id
1 'polypeptide(L)'
;MLIRKRIELLIFILIGLFYKQTYGQNYVLWDDRPAKDWMTEAYPIGNGRLGAMIFGDVHQEHIQFNENSLWTGDEQETGEYQAFGDLFIQFDSVNAKPFSNYSRTLDLDQALHAISFRQNNQQLHRRYFASNPDQVIALEYVGSHKKSLTATINLKDAHGKYSTLASGDLVFSGTLSNGMQYAAQLHIKTEGGTLQEIKDKDGHVTLQIKAADKIILLLSAATNYANTRSTHWKTNENPLKVNEQTINHAKAYSFEQLLNRHTKDYASLFGNVQLQLGQKLLDRKLTTKELLIQYKKGPFPELEALVYQYGRYLLISSSRKGGLPANLQGLWNNSNTPPWRSDYHSNINVQMNYWPAEVANLSESAWPYLDYINSMREVKKEHTQKEYPGVRGWTVRTENNIFGGESFNWNTPGSAWYAQALWEHYAFNQDKNYLREFAYPILKEICEFWDDRLVRRTDGTVVAPMGWSPEHGPTEDAVSYDHQIIYNLFSNYIAACDSLKTDENYKLHIKGLRDALLKPKIGKWGQLQEWEADRDDPQDKHRHVSHLFALYPGNQISVLQTPELTKAAEVTLTARGDESTGWSMAWKIAFWARLQDGNHAHRILNNFINLVGGDGIDYNNGGGVYANLLCAHPPFQIDGNFGYVAAVSEMLLQSHTNTLELLPALPDVWTEGKIKGLKARGNVLVNELSWKSNQLESIVLSSPKTQIIQVLSPTMLQNTPLQKEIKGKYLYQVQLQANKQLKLVRKR
;
A
#
# COMPACT_ATOMS: atom_id res chain seq x y z
N MET A 1 9.15 -41.25 35.50
CA MET A 1 9.80 -40.85 34.23
C MET A 1 8.87 -40.98 33.01
N LEU A 2 8.04 -42.01 32.90
CA LEU A 2 7.09 -42.18 31.80
C LEU A 2 5.90 -41.21 31.81
N ILE A 3 5.43 -40.75 32.96
CA ILE A 3 4.29 -39.83 33.09
C ILE A 3 4.67 -38.40 32.64
N ARG A 4 5.88 -37.94 32.92
CA ARG A 4 6.37 -36.62 32.49
C ARG A 4 6.52 -36.51 30.96
N LYS A 5 6.99 -37.57 30.29
CA LYS A 5 7.08 -37.62 28.81
C LYS A 5 5.71 -37.63 28.12
N ARG A 6 4.67 -38.20 28.75
CA ARG A 6 3.29 -38.16 28.20
C ARG A 6 2.64 -36.78 28.39
N ILE A 7 2.99 -36.05 29.42
CA ILE A 7 2.48 -34.70 29.66
C ILE A 7 3.13 -33.69 28.68
N GLU A 8 4.44 -33.83 28.44
CA GLU A 8 5.14 -33.00 27.44
C GLU A 8 4.64 -33.28 25.99
N LEU A 9 4.36 -34.55 25.66
CA LEU A 9 3.78 -34.91 24.36
C LEU A 9 2.32 -34.48 24.23
N LEU A 10 1.54 -34.45 25.30
CA LEU A 10 0.17 -33.92 25.32
C LEU A 10 0.13 -32.38 25.25
N ILE A 11 1.11 -31.70 25.83
CA ILE A 11 1.25 -30.22 25.68
C ILE A 11 1.64 -29.86 24.25
N PHE A 12 2.51 -30.64 23.60
CA PHE A 12 2.85 -30.42 22.17
C PHE A 12 1.68 -30.76 21.23
N ILE A 13 0.83 -31.73 21.58
CA ILE A 13 -0.39 -32.07 20.81
C ILE A 13 -1.51 -31.03 21.10
N LEU A 14 -1.60 -30.49 22.30
CA LEU A 14 -2.56 -29.44 22.67
C LEU A 14 -2.20 -28.07 22.07
N ILE A 15 -0.94 -27.73 21.91
CA ILE A 15 -0.51 -26.52 21.19
C ILE A 15 -0.84 -26.63 19.70
N GLY A 16 -0.84 -27.84 19.12
CA GLY A 16 -1.30 -28.11 17.74
C GLY A 16 -2.82 -28.21 17.57
N LEU A 17 -3.60 -28.33 18.66
CA LEU A 17 -5.05 -28.54 18.60
C LEU A 17 -5.92 -27.33 19.02
N PHE A 18 -5.35 -26.31 19.61
CA PHE A 18 -6.10 -25.10 20.00
C PHE A 18 -6.21 -24.03 18.92
N TYR A 19 -5.66 -24.22 17.71
CA TYR A 19 -5.88 -23.34 16.53
C TYR A 19 -6.78 -23.96 15.49
N LYS A 20 -7.90 -24.58 15.89
CA LYS A 20 -9.07 -24.74 15.02
C LYS A 20 -10.05 -23.61 15.32
N GLN A 21 -9.66 -22.39 15.09
CA GLN A 21 -10.63 -21.35 14.80
C GLN A 21 -10.99 -21.47 13.32
N THR A 22 -12.24 -21.79 13.07
CA THR A 22 -12.92 -21.83 11.77
C THR A 22 -12.91 -20.45 11.15
N TYR A 23 -11.78 -20.02 10.57
CA TYR A 23 -11.71 -18.96 9.59
C TYR A 23 -11.18 -19.57 8.29
N GLY A 24 -11.96 -19.38 7.21
CA GLY A 24 -11.60 -19.89 5.90
C GLY A 24 -10.28 -19.30 5.38
N GLN A 25 -9.77 -19.82 4.32
CA GLN A 25 -8.53 -19.52 3.59
C GLN A 25 -7.42 -18.86 4.43
N ASN A 26 -6.43 -19.64 4.85
CA ASN A 26 -5.19 -19.06 5.39
C ASN A 26 -4.40 -18.49 4.21
N TYR A 27 -4.18 -17.18 4.20
CA TYR A 27 -3.40 -16.49 3.19
C TYR A 27 -1.91 -16.62 3.54
N VAL A 28 -1.23 -17.57 2.90
CA VAL A 28 0.19 -17.87 3.17
C VAL A 28 0.97 -17.93 1.87
N LEU A 29 2.03 -17.13 1.79
CA LEU A 29 3.09 -17.32 0.80
C LEU A 29 4.07 -18.34 1.35
N TRP A 30 4.59 -19.23 0.50
CA TRP A 30 5.59 -20.19 0.95
C TRP A 30 6.53 -20.65 -0.16
N ASP A 31 7.75 -21.03 0.24
CA ASP A 31 8.78 -21.62 -0.59
C ASP A 31 9.48 -22.79 0.12
N ASP A 32 10.04 -23.68 -0.70
CA ASP A 32 10.78 -24.87 -0.27
C ASP A 32 12.30 -24.66 -0.23
N ARG A 33 12.77 -23.42 -0.39
CA ARG A 33 14.17 -23.02 -0.42
C ARG A 33 14.39 -21.60 0.11
N PRO A 34 15.63 -21.27 0.53
CA PRO A 34 16.03 -19.89 0.83
C PRO A 34 15.87 -18.95 -0.36
N ALA A 35 15.66 -17.67 -0.10
CA ALA A 35 15.73 -16.62 -1.11
C ALA A 35 17.19 -16.37 -1.49
N LYS A 36 17.42 -16.10 -2.78
CA LYS A 36 18.73 -15.72 -3.32
C LYS A 36 18.80 -14.26 -3.70
N ASP A 37 17.66 -13.66 -3.97
CA ASP A 37 17.56 -12.30 -4.45
C ASP A 37 16.61 -11.48 -3.58
N TRP A 38 17.05 -10.25 -3.27
CA TRP A 38 16.34 -9.31 -2.41
C TRP A 38 14.97 -8.93 -2.96
N MET A 39 14.91 -8.56 -4.25
CA MET A 39 13.74 -8.01 -4.90
C MET A 39 12.72 -9.08 -5.27
N THR A 40 13.19 -10.19 -5.80
CA THR A 40 12.34 -11.18 -6.47
C THR A 40 11.92 -12.35 -5.59
N GLU A 41 12.67 -12.63 -4.50
CA GLU A 41 12.44 -13.85 -3.72
C GLU A 41 12.32 -13.61 -2.20
N ALA A 42 13.03 -12.61 -1.61
CA ALA A 42 12.97 -12.35 -0.16
C ALA A 42 11.57 -11.91 0.26
N TYR A 43 11.13 -12.29 1.47
CA TYR A 43 9.82 -11.88 2.00
C TYR A 43 9.93 -10.65 2.89
N PRO A 44 9.09 -9.62 2.64
CA PRO A 44 9.05 -8.40 3.45
C PRO A 44 8.31 -8.63 4.76
N ILE A 45 8.83 -8.04 5.85
CA ILE A 45 8.08 -7.78 7.09
C ILE A 45 8.15 -6.28 7.40
N GLY A 46 7.15 -5.73 8.10
CA GLY A 46 7.13 -4.31 8.42
C GLY A 46 6.07 -3.92 9.45
N ASN A 47 6.28 -2.76 10.09
CA ASN A 47 5.37 -2.22 11.11
C ASN A 47 4.91 -0.78 10.85
N GLY A 48 5.13 -0.27 9.61
CA GLY A 48 4.84 1.10 9.20
C GLY A 48 5.99 2.09 9.43
N ARG A 49 7.07 1.69 10.14
CA ARG A 49 8.28 2.49 10.35
C ARG A 49 9.55 1.67 10.13
N LEU A 50 9.63 0.50 10.74
CA LEU A 50 10.69 -0.48 10.53
C LEU A 50 10.23 -1.54 9.55
N GLY A 51 11.08 -1.89 8.60
CA GLY A 51 10.87 -2.98 7.67
C GLY A 51 12.12 -3.82 7.49
N ALA A 52 11.93 -5.08 7.07
CA ALA A 52 13.04 -5.93 6.69
C ALA A 52 12.67 -6.89 5.58
N MET A 53 13.66 -7.28 4.77
CA MET A 53 13.59 -8.34 3.78
C MET A 53 14.34 -9.56 4.31
N ILE A 54 13.65 -10.70 4.37
CA ILE A 54 14.15 -11.94 5.00
C ILE A 54 14.51 -12.95 3.91
N PHE A 55 15.79 -13.39 3.89
CA PHE A 55 16.28 -14.36 2.90
C PHE A 55 16.03 -15.80 3.34
N GLY A 56 16.21 -16.10 4.61
CA GLY A 56 15.96 -17.43 5.16
C GLY A 56 17.06 -18.45 4.91
N ASP A 57 18.31 -18.04 4.64
CA ASP A 57 19.40 -18.99 4.44
C ASP A 57 19.72 -19.80 5.69
N VAL A 58 20.00 -21.08 5.51
CA VAL A 58 20.22 -22.04 6.61
C VAL A 58 21.57 -21.81 7.30
N HIS A 59 22.58 -21.42 6.53
CA HIS A 59 23.96 -21.27 7.00
C HIS A 59 24.30 -19.82 7.33
N GLN A 60 23.94 -18.91 6.43
CA GLN A 60 24.17 -17.47 6.58
C GLN A 60 22.85 -16.73 6.41
N GLU A 61 22.08 -16.63 7.49
CA GLU A 61 20.87 -15.80 7.46
C GLU A 61 21.22 -14.35 7.16
N HIS A 62 20.50 -13.77 6.22
CA HIS A 62 20.61 -12.37 5.85
C HIS A 62 19.25 -11.68 6.05
N ILE A 63 19.27 -10.56 6.73
CA ILE A 63 18.12 -9.71 7.00
C ILE A 63 18.54 -8.28 6.68
N GLN A 64 18.07 -7.74 5.56
CA GLN A 64 18.26 -6.35 5.23
C GLN A 64 17.11 -5.54 5.85
N PHE A 65 17.39 -4.41 6.51
CA PHE A 65 16.37 -3.64 7.22
C PHE A 65 16.41 -2.14 6.91
N ASN A 66 15.27 -1.50 7.08
CA ASN A 66 15.03 -0.08 6.85
C ASN A 66 14.30 0.57 8.02
N GLU A 67 14.47 1.87 8.11
CA GLU A 67 13.65 2.80 8.87
C GLU A 67 13.22 3.94 7.94
N ASN A 68 11.94 4.29 7.89
CA ASN A 68 11.34 5.05 6.79
C ASN A 68 11.74 6.53 6.71
N SER A 69 12.43 7.07 7.72
CA SER A 69 12.86 8.47 7.75
C SER A 69 14.34 8.70 7.40
N LEU A 70 15.09 7.64 7.02
CA LEU A 70 16.49 7.82 6.63
C LEU A 70 16.59 8.29 5.16
N TRP A 71 16.66 9.61 4.98
CA TRP A 71 16.74 10.27 3.68
C TRP A 71 17.89 11.23 3.59
N THR A 72 18.49 11.36 2.41
CA THR A 72 19.28 12.53 2.00
C THR A 72 18.37 13.63 1.46
N GLY A 73 18.93 14.76 1.03
CA GLY A 73 18.13 15.91 0.57
C GLY A 73 17.68 16.82 1.71
N ASP A 74 16.92 17.84 1.36
CA ASP A 74 16.44 18.88 2.26
C ASP A 74 15.14 19.53 1.72
N GLU A 75 14.83 20.79 2.11
CA GLU A 75 13.68 21.52 1.59
C GLU A 75 13.82 21.93 0.11
N GLN A 76 15.01 21.89 -0.49
CA GLN A 76 15.24 22.29 -1.88
C GLN A 76 15.47 21.10 -2.80
N GLU A 77 16.30 20.15 -2.37
CA GLU A 77 16.68 18.99 -3.16
C GLU A 77 15.97 17.73 -2.69
N THR A 78 15.45 16.95 -3.63
CA THR A 78 14.74 15.70 -3.33
C THR A 78 15.60 14.72 -2.54
N GLY A 79 16.90 14.61 -2.86
CA GLY A 79 17.73 13.55 -2.28
C GLY A 79 17.21 12.17 -2.61
N GLU A 80 17.44 11.20 -1.72
CA GLU A 80 17.10 9.79 -1.95
C GLU A 80 16.77 9.07 -0.63
N TYR A 81 15.81 8.14 -0.67
CA TYR A 81 15.58 7.22 0.43
C TYR A 81 16.76 6.26 0.57
N GLN A 82 17.26 6.02 1.78
CA GLN A 82 18.50 5.31 2.02
C GLN A 82 18.28 3.89 2.55
N ALA A 83 19.15 2.95 2.16
CA ALA A 83 19.31 1.69 2.87
C ALA A 83 19.76 1.96 4.31
N PHE A 84 19.32 1.18 5.28
CA PHE A 84 19.68 1.40 6.68
C PHE A 84 20.81 0.47 7.13
N GLY A 85 20.64 -0.82 6.93
CA GLY A 85 21.66 -1.79 7.31
C GLY A 85 21.27 -3.23 7.08
N ASP A 86 22.20 -4.11 7.44
CA ASP A 86 22.09 -5.55 7.27
C ASP A 86 22.44 -6.28 8.57
N LEU A 87 21.70 -7.32 8.89
CA LEU A 87 21.99 -8.27 9.95
C LEU A 87 22.36 -9.63 9.33
N PHE A 88 23.58 -10.08 9.57
CA PHE A 88 24.04 -11.39 9.18
C PHE A 88 24.19 -12.30 10.40
N ILE A 89 23.68 -13.52 10.30
CA ILE A 89 23.80 -14.53 11.33
C ILE A 89 24.42 -15.78 10.69
N GLN A 90 25.71 -15.97 10.94
CA GLN A 90 26.47 -17.10 10.46
C GLN A 90 26.34 -18.24 11.44
N PHE A 91 25.56 -19.27 11.10
CA PHE A 91 25.47 -20.50 11.89
C PHE A 91 26.69 -21.37 11.67
N ASP A 92 27.20 -21.97 12.75
CA ASP A 92 28.40 -22.81 12.69
C ASP A 92 28.14 -24.07 11.87
N SER A 93 28.84 -24.20 10.74
CA SER A 93 28.62 -25.24 9.75
C SER A 93 29.78 -26.20 9.60
N VAL A 94 30.77 -26.19 10.53
CA VAL A 94 32.04 -26.95 10.39
C VAL A 94 31.83 -28.47 10.11
N ASN A 95 30.63 -29.01 10.34
CA ASN A 95 30.22 -30.37 9.97
C ASN A 95 28.75 -30.43 9.54
N ALA A 96 28.20 -29.34 8.92
CA ALA A 96 26.80 -29.29 8.55
C ALA A 96 26.50 -30.28 7.43
N LYS A 97 25.68 -31.28 7.72
CA LYS A 97 25.06 -32.13 6.70
C LYS A 97 24.07 -31.31 5.88
N PRO A 98 23.76 -31.72 4.65
CA PRO A 98 22.68 -31.10 3.88
C PRO A 98 21.41 -31.01 4.71
N PHE A 99 20.68 -29.91 4.56
CA PHE A 99 19.35 -29.74 5.18
C PHE A 99 18.27 -30.40 4.32
N SER A 100 17.14 -30.69 4.94
CA SER A 100 15.96 -31.27 4.28
C SER A 100 14.68 -30.71 4.89
N ASN A 101 13.56 -30.95 4.23
CA ASN A 101 12.25 -30.51 4.68
C ASN A 101 12.22 -29.00 4.98
N TYR A 102 12.86 -28.22 4.12
CA TYR A 102 12.87 -26.76 4.26
C TYR A 102 11.49 -26.21 3.90
N SER A 103 11.03 -25.25 4.70
CA SER A 103 9.84 -24.47 4.44
C SER A 103 10.05 -23.06 4.97
N ARG A 104 9.81 -22.08 4.12
CA ARG A 104 9.81 -20.64 4.41
C ARG A 104 8.42 -20.10 4.12
N THR A 105 7.76 -19.50 5.10
CA THR A 105 6.38 -19.03 5.00
C THR A 105 6.24 -17.58 5.44
N LEU A 106 5.33 -16.86 4.81
CA LEU A 106 4.80 -15.58 5.28
C LEU A 106 3.29 -15.73 5.47
N ASP A 107 2.87 -15.82 6.72
CA ASP A 107 1.46 -15.88 7.12
C ASP A 107 0.88 -14.46 7.17
N LEU A 108 -0.01 -14.14 6.22
CA LEU A 108 -0.61 -12.81 6.12
C LEU A 108 -1.66 -12.56 7.19
N ASP A 109 -2.26 -13.59 7.78
CA ASP A 109 -3.24 -13.42 8.86
C ASP A 109 -2.59 -12.98 10.17
N GLN A 110 -1.31 -13.31 10.35
CA GLN A 110 -0.53 -13.01 11.55
C GLN A 110 0.60 -11.99 11.32
N ALA A 111 0.89 -11.65 10.07
CA ALA A 111 2.10 -10.92 9.66
C ALA A 111 3.38 -11.56 10.25
N LEU A 112 3.45 -12.89 10.18
CA LEU A 112 4.50 -13.71 10.75
C LEU A 112 5.27 -14.44 9.65
N HIS A 113 6.56 -14.20 9.57
CA HIS A 113 7.47 -14.99 8.76
C HIS A 113 8.03 -16.14 9.58
N ALA A 114 8.00 -17.35 9.04
CA ALA A 114 8.51 -18.53 9.73
C ALA A 114 9.33 -19.42 8.78
N ILE A 115 10.37 -20.05 9.34
CA ILE A 115 11.22 -21.01 8.64
C ILE A 115 11.33 -22.27 9.45
N SER A 116 11.24 -23.42 8.81
CA SER A 116 11.53 -24.70 9.42
C SER A 116 12.33 -25.60 8.50
N PHE A 117 13.27 -26.36 9.03
CA PHE A 117 14.07 -27.33 8.30
C PHE A 117 14.69 -28.37 9.22
N ARG A 118 15.16 -29.47 8.64
CA ARG A 118 15.90 -30.51 9.39
C ARG A 118 17.36 -30.49 8.99
N GLN A 119 18.25 -30.51 9.98
CA GLN A 119 19.69 -30.61 9.80
C GLN A 119 20.33 -31.33 10.98
N ASN A 120 21.33 -32.20 10.77
CA ASN A 120 22.01 -32.95 11.80
C ASN A 120 21.04 -33.73 12.75
N ASN A 121 19.99 -34.34 12.18
CA ASN A 121 18.94 -35.09 12.91
C ASN A 121 18.10 -34.22 13.85
N GLN A 122 18.17 -32.91 13.80
CA GLN A 122 17.34 -32.01 14.58
C GLN A 122 16.40 -31.19 13.70
N GLN A 123 15.26 -30.79 14.25
CA GLN A 123 14.37 -29.82 13.68
C GLN A 123 14.77 -28.44 14.17
N LEU A 124 14.86 -27.49 13.24
CA LEU A 124 15.19 -26.09 13.51
C LEU A 124 13.99 -25.22 13.08
N HIS A 125 13.67 -24.23 13.90
CA HIS A 125 12.59 -23.28 13.67
C HIS A 125 13.10 -21.86 13.86
N ARG A 126 12.62 -20.95 13.01
CA ARG A 126 12.88 -19.51 13.08
C ARG A 126 11.57 -18.78 12.91
N ARG A 127 11.36 -17.69 13.65
CA ARG A 127 10.17 -16.83 13.55
C ARG A 127 10.58 -15.37 13.54
N TYR A 128 9.97 -14.57 12.67
CA TYR A 128 10.30 -13.16 12.48
C TYR A 128 9.04 -12.33 12.33
N PHE A 129 8.96 -11.19 12.99
CA PHE A 129 7.92 -10.20 12.82
C PHE A 129 8.40 -8.79 13.15
N ALA A 130 7.73 -7.77 12.62
CA ALA A 130 7.96 -6.37 12.99
C ALA A 130 6.76 -5.86 13.80
N SER A 131 6.97 -5.60 15.09
CA SER A 131 5.92 -5.17 16.02
C SER A 131 5.68 -3.66 15.92
N ASN A 132 4.44 -3.24 15.60
CA ASN A 132 4.07 -1.84 15.67
C ASN A 132 3.96 -1.34 17.12
N PRO A 133 3.27 -2.03 18.04
CA PRO A 133 3.16 -1.55 19.43
C PRO A 133 4.47 -1.51 20.20
N ASP A 134 5.46 -2.31 19.81
CA ASP A 134 6.76 -2.41 20.51
C ASP A 134 7.91 -1.75 19.74
N GLN A 135 7.68 -1.35 18.48
CA GLN A 135 8.63 -0.66 17.59
C GLN A 135 9.97 -1.39 17.42
N VAL A 136 9.93 -2.73 17.36
CA VAL A 136 11.09 -3.61 17.13
C VAL A 136 10.80 -4.63 16.04
N ILE A 137 11.87 -5.09 15.37
CA ILE A 137 11.88 -6.34 14.63
C ILE A 137 12.36 -7.42 15.60
N ALA A 138 11.53 -8.42 15.81
CA ALA A 138 11.79 -9.53 16.72
C ALA A 138 12.05 -10.82 15.95
N LEU A 139 13.13 -11.52 16.32
CA LEU A 139 13.57 -12.74 15.66
C LEU A 139 13.86 -13.81 16.73
N GLU A 140 13.43 -15.03 16.46
CA GLU A 140 13.64 -16.17 17.34
C GLU A 140 14.20 -17.36 16.57
N TYR A 141 15.17 -18.03 17.15
CA TYR A 141 15.80 -19.25 16.63
C TYR A 141 15.74 -20.34 17.71
N VAL A 142 15.19 -21.51 17.35
CA VAL A 142 14.99 -22.63 18.28
C VAL A 142 15.41 -23.94 17.61
N GLY A 143 16.20 -24.74 18.30
CA GLY A 143 16.51 -26.10 17.90
C GLY A 143 15.76 -27.14 18.75
N SER A 144 15.45 -28.32 18.20
CA SER A 144 14.77 -29.40 18.92
C SER A 144 15.67 -30.05 19.98
N HIS A 145 16.98 -29.82 19.93
CA HIS A 145 17.96 -30.33 20.92
C HIS A 145 18.54 -29.17 21.73
N LYS A 146 18.85 -29.43 22.97
CA LYS A 146 19.59 -28.48 23.82
C LYS A 146 20.99 -28.24 23.30
N LYS A 147 21.52 -27.02 23.52
CA LYS A 147 22.88 -26.62 23.13
C LYS A 147 23.17 -26.76 21.64
N SER A 148 22.15 -26.61 20.81
CA SER A 148 22.24 -26.89 19.37
C SER A 148 22.55 -25.66 18.50
N LEU A 149 22.46 -24.47 19.08
CA LEU A 149 22.63 -23.24 18.33
C LEU A 149 24.00 -22.61 18.64
N THR A 150 24.84 -22.55 17.62
CA THR A 150 26.10 -21.78 17.63
C THR A 150 26.09 -20.87 16.43
N ALA A 151 26.30 -19.57 16.65
CA ALA A 151 26.21 -18.58 15.59
C ALA A 151 27.11 -17.37 15.87
N THR A 152 27.58 -16.72 14.82
CA THR A 152 28.23 -15.40 14.87
C THR A 152 27.29 -14.37 14.28
N ILE A 153 27.03 -13.28 15.02
CA ILE A 153 26.10 -12.22 14.66
C ILE A 153 26.91 -10.99 14.27
N ASN A 154 26.59 -10.44 13.11
CA ASN A 154 27.22 -9.26 12.55
C ASN A 154 26.12 -8.25 12.12
N LEU A 155 26.14 -7.07 12.72
CA LEU A 155 25.26 -5.94 12.36
C LEU A 155 26.08 -4.96 11.52
N LYS A 156 25.64 -4.65 10.30
CA LYS A 156 26.33 -3.77 9.36
C LYS A 156 25.52 -2.52 9.06
N ASP A 157 26.16 -1.39 9.05
CA ASP A 157 25.66 -0.12 8.56
C ASP A 157 25.79 -0.04 7.03
N ALA A 158 24.73 0.38 6.34
CA ALA A 158 24.73 0.59 4.89
C ALA A 158 25.60 1.81 4.46
N HIS A 159 26.05 2.64 5.39
CA HIS A 159 26.90 3.81 5.16
C HIS A 159 28.34 3.63 5.69
N GLY A 160 28.72 2.39 6.00
CA GLY A 160 30.12 2.00 6.28
C GLY A 160 30.60 2.27 7.71
N LYS A 161 29.72 2.53 8.69
CA LYS A 161 30.12 2.60 10.09
C LYS A 161 30.31 1.21 10.69
N TYR A 162 31.27 1.08 11.57
CA TYR A 162 31.50 -0.18 12.28
C TYR A 162 30.55 -0.34 13.46
N SER A 163 30.10 -1.57 13.69
CA SER A 163 29.37 -1.92 14.91
C SER A 163 30.30 -1.95 16.12
N THR A 164 29.79 -1.44 17.21
CA THR A 164 30.44 -1.43 18.53
C THR A 164 29.50 -2.02 19.59
N LEU A 165 29.96 -2.18 20.83
CA LEU A 165 29.11 -2.55 21.95
C LEU A 165 28.70 -1.33 22.76
N ALA A 166 27.39 -1.26 23.07
CA ALA A 166 26.85 -0.36 24.08
C ALA A 166 25.91 -1.15 25.00
N SER A 167 26.21 -1.16 26.30
CA SER A 167 25.42 -1.89 27.32
C SER A 167 25.21 -3.39 27.00
N GLY A 168 26.14 -4.00 26.27
CA GLY A 168 26.07 -5.42 25.85
C GLY A 168 25.33 -5.67 24.53
N ASP A 169 24.77 -4.67 23.88
CA ASP A 169 24.10 -4.74 22.60
C ASP A 169 25.01 -4.30 21.45
N LEU A 170 24.84 -4.87 20.25
CA LEU A 170 25.49 -4.34 19.05
C LEU A 170 24.81 -3.07 18.60
N VAL A 171 25.60 -2.02 18.35
CA VAL A 171 25.11 -0.73 17.89
C VAL A 171 25.99 -0.16 16.78
N PHE A 172 25.38 0.58 15.86
CA PHE A 172 26.07 1.55 15.04
C PHE A 172 25.32 2.88 15.01
N SER A 173 26.01 3.96 14.70
CA SER A 173 25.40 5.28 14.48
C SER A 173 26.17 6.06 13.46
N GLY A 174 25.50 6.96 12.76
CA GLY A 174 26.09 7.81 11.75
C GLY A 174 25.32 9.13 11.57
N THR A 175 25.82 9.91 10.62
CA THR A 175 25.20 11.17 10.19
C THR A 175 25.31 11.22 8.67
N LEU A 176 24.20 11.45 7.97
CA LEU A 176 24.17 11.66 6.53
C LEU A 176 24.68 13.07 6.18
N SER A 177 24.94 13.32 4.90
CA SER A 177 25.45 14.60 4.38
C SER A 177 24.54 15.78 4.69
N ASN A 178 23.22 15.57 4.80
CA ASN A 178 22.22 16.59 5.16
C ASN A 178 22.08 16.79 6.67
N GLY A 179 22.93 16.16 7.49
CA GLY A 179 22.90 16.26 8.95
C GLY A 179 21.87 15.36 9.64
N MET A 180 21.18 14.46 8.92
CA MET A 180 20.32 13.45 9.50
C MET A 180 21.13 12.46 10.31
N GLN A 181 20.89 12.40 11.62
CA GLN A 181 21.50 11.40 12.50
C GLN A 181 20.67 10.13 12.50
N TYR A 182 21.34 8.98 12.54
CA TYR A 182 20.70 7.67 12.57
C TYR A 182 21.47 6.70 13.45
N ALA A 183 20.78 5.68 13.95
CA ALA A 183 21.39 4.59 14.69
C ALA A 183 20.54 3.31 14.60
N ALA A 184 21.22 2.17 14.74
CA ALA A 184 20.59 0.88 15.01
C ALA A 184 21.13 0.26 16.29
N GLN A 185 20.32 -0.54 16.96
CA GLN A 185 20.67 -1.32 18.15
C GLN A 185 20.06 -2.71 18.05
N LEU A 186 20.89 -3.72 18.27
CA LEU A 186 20.50 -5.14 18.30
C LEU A 186 20.76 -5.71 19.69
N HIS A 187 19.69 -6.02 20.39
CA HIS A 187 19.72 -6.77 21.65
C HIS A 187 19.70 -8.27 21.40
N ILE A 188 20.56 -9.01 22.09
CA ILE A 188 20.70 -10.47 21.96
C ILE A 188 20.43 -11.11 23.30
N LYS A 189 19.45 -12.02 23.33
CA LYS A 189 19.13 -12.85 24.50
C LYS A 189 19.24 -14.32 24.14
N THR A 190 19.96 -15.10 24.95
CA THR A 190 20.09 -16.54 24.80
C THR A 190 19.46 -17.27 25.96
N GLU A 191 18.85 -18.42 25.68
CA GLU A 191 18.53 -19.42 26.69
C GLU A 191 19.60 -20.50 26.61
N GLY A 192 20.39 -20.68 27.68
CA GLY A 192 21.59 -21.52 27.69
C GLY A 192 22.74 -20.95 26.86
N GLY A 193 23.85 -21.67 26.81
CA GLY A 193 25.05 -21.29 26.06
C GLY A 193 25.82 -20.11 26.64
N THR A 194 26.73 -19.57 25.82
CA THR A 194 27.55 -18.39 26.13
C THR A 194 27.52 -17.38 25.01
N LEU A 195 27.63 -16.10 25.36
CA LEU A 195 27.79 -14.98 24.45
C LEU A 195 29.17 -14.38 24.64
N GLN A 196 29.93 -14.21 23.56
CA GLN A 196 31.29 -13.70 23.57
C GLN A 196 31.47 -12.62 22.52
N GLU A 197 32.09 -11.52 22.91
CA GLU A 197 32.55 -10.47 21.98
C GLU A 197 33.76 -10.96 21.17
N ILE A 198 33.74 -10.68 19.87
CA ILE A 198 34.89 -10.80 18.97
C ILE A 198 35.11 -9.44 18.32
N LYS A 199 36.31 -8.92 18.47
CA LYS A 199 36.71 -7.65 17.91
C LYS A 199 37.80 -7.88 16.89
N ASP A 200 37.62 -7.39 15.67
CA ASP A 200 38.66 -7.44 14.64
C ASP A 200 39.72 -6.32 14.80
N LYS A 201 40.73 -6.34 13.95
CA LYS A 201 41.85 -5.37 13.95
C LYS A 201 41.40 -3.93 13.68
N ASP A 202 40.27 -3.73 13.00
CA ASP A 202 39.74 -2.44 12.62
C ASP A 202 38.73 -1.90 13.65
N GLY A 203 38.50 -2.69 14.72
CA GLY A 203 37.61 -2.32 15.82
C GLY A 203 36.14 -2.70 15.63
N HIS A 204 35.80 -3.37 14.52
CA HIS A 204 34.46 -3.89 14.28
C HIS A 204 34.16 -5.06 15.24
N VAL A 205 32.97 -4.99 15.85
CA VAL A 205 32.54 -5.97 16.85
C VAL A 205 31.48 -6.91 16.25
N THR A 206 31.68 -8.21 16.47
CA THR A 206 30.69 -9.25 16.26
C THR A 206 30.43 -9.99 17.55
N LEU A 207 29.27 -10.64 17.68
CA LEU A 207 28.94 -11.45 18.85
C LEU A 207 28.83 -12.93 18.49
N GLN A 208 29.61 -13.76 19.17
CA GLN A 208 29.59 -15.22 19.03
C GLN A 208 28.76 -15.86 20.13
N ILE A 209 27.76 -16.63 19.72
CA ILE A 209 26.93 -17.46 20.57
C ILE A 209 27.42 -18.91 20.45
N LYS A 210 27.65 -19.61 21.60
CA LYS A 210 28.01 -21.03 21.59
C LYS A 210 27.03 -21.84 22.41
N ALA A 211 26.53 -22.91 21.82
CA ALA A 211 25.73 -23.94 22.47
C ALA A 211 24.47 -23.39 23.18
N ALA A 212 23.73 -22.48 22.57
CA ALA A 212 22.45 -22.01 23.07
C ALA A 212 21.31 -22.98 22.74
N ASP A 213 20.27 -22.99 23.57
CA ASP A 213 19.02 -23.72 23.37
C ASP A 213 18.06 -22.87 22.48
N LYS A 214 18.11 -21.55 22.70
CA LYS A 214 17.30 -20.56 21.97
C LYS A 214 18.09 -19.24 21.82
N ILE A 215 17.85 -18.54 20.72
CA ILE A 215 18.37 -17.19 20.49
C ILE A 215 17.18 -16.28 20.18
N ILE A 216 17.09 -15.15 20.86
CA ILE A 216 16.11 -14.09 20.59
C ILE A 216 16.88 -12.82 20.28
N LEU A 217 16.51 -12.16 19.17
CA LEU A 217 17.09 -10.90 18.74
C LEU A 217 16.00 -9.85 18.68
N LEU A 218 16.27 -8.66 19.20
CA LEU A 218 15.39 -7.49 19.10
C LEU A 218 16.19 -6.38 18.42
N LEU A 219 15.76 -5.99 17.20
CA LEU A 219 16.39 -4.94 16.40
C LEU A 219 15.52 -3.68 16.45
N SER A 220 16.13 -2.55 16.80
CA SER A 220 15.55 -1.22 16.67
C SER A 220 16.44 -0.34 15.83
N ALA A 221 15.85 0.54 15.04
CA ALA A 221 16.53 1.58 14.27
C ALA A 221 15.75 2.89 14.41
N ALA A 222 16.45 4.01 14.41
CA ALA A 222 15.87 5.34 14.55
C ALA A 222 16.73 6.40 13.84
N THR A 223 16.08 7.50 13.46
CA THR A 223 16.73 8.74 13.06
C THR A 223 16.34 9.87 14.02
N ASN A 224 16.93 11.06 13.84
CA ASN A 224 16.46 12.25 14.52
C ASN A 224 15.43 13.04 13.72
N TYR A 225 14.75 12.40 12.76
CA TYR A 225 13.68 13.03 11.98
C TYR A 225 12.50 13.48 12.87
N ALA A 226 11.96 14.65 12.56
CA ALA A 226 10.70 15.14 13.11
C ALA A 226 9.83 15.70 11.99
N ASN A 227 8.57 15.31 11.91
CA ASN A 227 7.62 15.80 10.90
C ASN A 227 7.17 17.24 11.23
N THR A 228 8.12 18.16 11.40
CA THR A 228 7.87 19.55 11.80
C THR A 228 8.93 20.49 11.22
N ARG A 229 8.49 21.39 10.35
CA ARG A 229 9.37 22.37 9.69
C ARG A 229 10.06 23.32 10.67
N SER A 230 9.39 23.76 11.75
CA SER A 230 9.95 24.68 12.74
C SER A 230 11.20 24.15 13.44
N THR A 231 11.44 22.86 13.41
CA THR A 231 12.67 22.22 13.91
C THR A 231 13.64 21.85 12.80
N HIS A 232 13.44 22.36 11.57
CA HIS A 232 14.19 21.96 10.38
C HIS A 232 14.17 20.44 10.16
N TRP A 233 13.00 19.82 10.41
CA TRP A 233 12.71 18.39 10.24
C TRP A 233 13.57 17.45 11.11
N LYS A 234 14.20 17.97 12.15
CA LYS A 234 15.10 17.22 13.04
C LYS A 234 14.87 17.57 14.50
N THR A 235 14.98 16.58 15.35
CA THR A 235 15.03 16.78 16.81
C THR A 235 16.47 16.78 17.31
N ASN A 236 16.66 17.22 18.56
CA ASN A 236 17.94 17.09 19.27
C ASN A 236 18.07 15.73 19.98
N GLU A 237 17.12 14.83 19.82
CA GLU A 237 17.17 13.51 20.42
C GLU A 237 18.24 12.64 19.74
N ASN A 238 19.05 11.99 20.56
CA ASN A 238 20.04 11.05 20.04
C ASN A 238 19.36 9.73 19.64
N PRO A 239 19.43 9.29 18.35
CA PRO A 239 18.81 8.04 17.90
C PRO A 239 19.23 6.81 18.69
N LEU A 240 20.46 6.74 19.22
CA LEU A 240 20.88 5.64 20.11
C LEU A 240 20.07 5.61 21.40
N LYS A 241 19.77 6.77 22.00
CA LYS A 241 18.93 6.81 23.22
C LYS A 241 17.49 6.39 22.92
N VAL A 242 16.96 6.77 21.77
CA VAL A 242 15.63 6.33 21.33
C VAL A 242 15.60 4.80 21.18
N ASN A 243 16.61 4.22 20.53
CA ASN A 243 16.72 2.77 20.39
C ASN A 243 16.88 2.07 21.74
N GLU A 244 17.71 2.61 22.64
CA GLU A 244 17.90 2.05 24.00
C GLU A 244 16.58 2.01 24.78
N GLN A 245 15.78 3.09 24.74
CA GLN A 245 14.45 3.13 25.37
C GLN A 245 13.51 2.11 24.77
N THR A 246 13.48 2.00 23.43
CA THR A 246 12.67 1.05 22.69
C THR A 246 13.03 -0.40 23.05
N ILE A 247 14.32 -0.73 23.02
CA ILE A 247 14.82 -2.08 23.40
C ILE A 247 14.55 -2.35 24.88
N ASN A 248 14.74 -1.39 25.78
CA ASN A 248 14.46 -1.55 27.21
C ASN A 248 12.97 -1.84 27.48
N HIS A 249 12.07 -1.23 26.69
CA HIS A 249 10.65 -1.56 26.74
C HIS A 249 10.38 -2.98 26.22
N ALA A 250 10.88 -3.31 25.03
CA ALA A 250 10.59 -4.59 24.38
C ALA A 250 11.16 -5.79 25.15
N LYS A 251 12.38 -5.69 25.71
CA LYS A 251 13.01 -6.79 26.46
C LYS A 251 12.34 -7.14 27.79
N ALA A 252 11.40 -6.31 28.26
CA ALA A 252 10.56 -6.62 29.42
C ALA A 252 9.54 -7.74 29.14
N TYR A 253 9.30 -8.04 27.87
CA TYR A 253 8.37 -9.06 27.43
C TYR A 253 9.12 -10.32 26.94
N SER A 254 8.48 -11.49 27.06
CA SER A 254 8.93 -12.69 26.35
C SER A 254 8.61 -12.57 24.85
N PHE A 255 9.28 -13.40 24.02
CA PHE A 255 8.99 -13.44 22.59
C PHE A 255 7.51 -13.71 22.30
N GLU A 256 6.88 -14.64 23.02
CA GLU A 256 5.45 -14.96 22.87
C GLU A 256 4.53 -13.78 23.26
N GLN A 257 4.92 -13.00 24.28
CA GLN A 257 4.16 -11.81 24.64
C GLN A 257 4.26 -10.72 23.56
N LEU A 258 5.46 -10.52 23.00
CA LEU A 258 5.66 -9.60 21.86
C LEU A 258 4.87 -10.06 20.63
N LEU A 259 4.91 -11.37 20.32
CA LEU A 259 4.15 -11.94 19.20
C LEU A 259 2.63 -11.74 19.39
N ASN A 260 2.11 -11.98 20.59
CA ASN A 260 0.70 -11.79 20.90
C ASN A 260 0.28 -10.32 20.78
N ARG A 261 1.13 -9.36 21.21
CA ARG A 261 0.88 -7.92 21.06
C ARG A 261 0.88 -7.52 19.60
N HIS A 262 1.87 -7.97 18.84
CA HIS A 262 1.96 -7.76 17.40
C HIS A 262 0.73 -8.31 16.67
N THR A 263 0.40 -9.60 16.88
CA THR A 263 -0.73 -10.24 16.20
C THR A 263 -2.06 -9.57 16.51
N LYS A 264 -2.28 -9.16 17.77
CA LYS A 264 -3.51 -8.46 18.18
C LYS A 264 -3.66 -7.10 17.50
N ASP A 265 -2.59 -6.32 17.45
CA ASP A 265 -2.56 -5.02 16.76
C ASP A 265 -2.82 -5.20 15.26
N TYR A 266 -2.04 -6.04 14.61
CA TYR A 266 -2.13 -6.31 13.18
C TYR A 266 -3.51 -6.84 12.76
N ALA A 267 -4.04 -7.82 13.50
CA ALA A 267 -5.35 -8.42 13.21
C ALA A 267 -6.49 -7.41 13.32
N SER A 268 -6.34 -6.35 14.10
CA SER A 268 -7.33 -5.27 14.20
C SER A 268 -7.51 -4.50 12.90
N LEU A 269 -6.53 -4.55 12.01
CA LEU A 269 -6.55 -3.95 10.67
C LEU A 269 -6.77 -5.00 9.58
N PHE A 270 -5.95 -6.03 9.55
CA PHE A 270 -6.01 -7.05 8.49
C PHE A 270 -7.32 -7.84 8.52
N GLY A 271 -7.82 -8.18 9.70
CA GLY A 271 -9.06 -8.92 9.90
C GLY A 271 -10.32 -8.19 9.44
N ASN A 272 -10.24 -6.87 9.20
CA ASN A 272 -11.39 -6.06 8.79
C ASN A 272 -11.97 -6.48 7.43
N VAL A 273 -11.13 -6.95 6.49
CA VAL A 273 -11.60 -7.36 5.15
C VAL A 273 -11.10 -8.76 4.82
N GLN A 274 -12.02 -9.59 4.36
CA GLN A 274 -11.73 -10.95 3.90
C GLN A 274 -12.37 -11.15 2.53
N LEU A 275 -11.58 -11.53 1.53
CA LEU A 275 -12.02 -11.84 0.18
C LEU A 275 -11.88 -13.35 -0.08
N GLN A 276 -12.97 -14.01 -0.38
CA GLN A 276 -12.98 -15.39 -0.85
C GLN A 276 -13.48 -15.41 -2.29
N LEU A 277 -12.67 -15.92 -3.21
CA LEU A 277 -13.00 -16.19 -4.59
C LEU A 277 -12.92 -17.71 -4.83
N GLY A 278 -13.97 -18.28 -5.44
CA GLY A 278 -14.05 -19.72 -5.65
C GLY A 278 -14.31 -20.54 -4.37
N GLN A 279 -14.29 -21.85 -4.51
CA GLN A 279 -14.54 -22.80 -3.41
C GLN A 279 -13.30 -23.55 -2.94
N LYS A 280 -12.26 -23.60 -3.79
CA LYS A 280 -11.07 -24.37 -3.52
C LYS A 280 -10.12 -23.60 -2.61
N LEU A 281 -9.36 -24.32 -1.81
CA LEU A 281 -8.19 -23.80 -1.15
C LEU A 281 -7.00 -23.89 -2.11
N LEU A 282 -6.05 -22.96 -2.00
CA LEU A 282 -4.79 -23.06 -2.73
C LEU A 282 -4.09 -24.39 -2.40
N ASP A 283 -3.55 -25.03 -3.43
CA ASP A 283 -2.76 -26.26 -3.23
C ASP A 283 -1.44 -25.91 -2.52
N ARG A 284 -1.41 -26.18 -1.23
CA ARG A 284 -0.24 -25.92 -0.37
C ARG A 284 0.98 -26.81 -0.66
N LYS A 285 0.86 -27.74 -1.60
CA LYS A 285 2.01 -28.48 -2.10
C LYS A 285 2.82 -27.70 -3.11
N LEU A 286 2.22 -26.68 -3.72
CA LEU A 286 2.87 -25.81 -4.69
C LEU A 286 3.42 -24.56 -3.96
N THR A 287 4.68 -24.23 -4.22
CA THR A 287 5.29 -22.97 -3.79
C THR A 287 4.58 -21.76 -4.43
N THR A 288 4.76 -20.57 -3.85
CA THR A 288 4.19 -19.35 -4.41
C THR A 288 4.60 -19.15 -5.87
N LYS A 289 5.87 -19.41 -6.19
CA LYS A 289 6.39 -19.37 -7.57
C LYS A 289 5.70 -20.38 -8.48
N GLU A 290 5.49 -21.61 -8.02
CA GLU A 290 4.81 -22.65 -8.81
C GLU A 290 3.33 -22.34 -9.01
N LEU A 291 2.65 -21.72 -8.04
CA LEU A 291 1.29 -21.21 -8.20
C LEU A 291 1.21 -20.17 -9.32
N LEU A 292 2.17 -19.22 -9.39
CA LEU A 292 2.25 -18.23 -10.47
C LEU A 292 2.48 -18.90 -11.84
N ILE A 293 3.36 -19.90 -11.93
CA ILE A 293 3.60 -20.66 -13.16
C ILE A 293 2.34 -21.44 -13.59
N GLN A 294 1.62 -22.00 -12.62
CA GLN A 294 0.37 -22.72 -12.91
C GLN A 294 -0.74 -21.75 -13.34
N TYR A 295 -0.84 -20.58 -12.72
CA TYR A 295 -1.81 -19.53 -13.05
C TYR A 295 -1.76 -19.11 -14.51
N LYS A 296 -0.57 -19.05 -15.08
CA LYS A 296 -0.37 -18.74 -16.51
C LYS A 296 -0.97 -19.80 -17.45
N LYS A 297 -1.14 -21.04 -16.99
CA LYS A 297 -1.76 -22.15 -17.79
C LYS A 297 -3.27 -22.14 -17.72
N GLY A 298 -3.85 -21.50 -16.69
CA GLY A 298 -5.28 -21.33 -16.49
C GLY A 298 -5.50 -20.60 -15.16
N PRO A 299 -6.08 -19.39 -15.18
CA PRO A 299 -6.29 -18.60 -13.98
C PRO A 299 -7.20 -19.32 -12.98
N PHE A 300 -6.92 -19.13 -11.70
CA PHE A 300 -7.74 -19.62 -10.61
C PHE A 300 -7.92 -18.54 -9.54
N PRO A 301 -9.18 -18.26 -9.18
CA PRO A 301 -9.53 -17.08 -8.36
C PRO A 301 -8.90 -17.06 -6.96
N GLU A 302 -8.52 -18.21 -6.43
CA GLU A 302 -7.93 -18.31 -5.09
C GLU A 302 -6.56 -17.61 -4.99
N LEU A 303 -5.75 -17.64 -6.06
CA LEU A 303 -4.50 -16.88 -6.12
C LEU A 303 -4.76 -15.38 -6.23
N GLU A 304 -5.79 -14.98 -6.97
CA GLU A 304 -6.20 -13.58 -7.10
C GLU A 304 -6.60 -13.00 -5.74
N ALA A 305 -7.32 -13.79 -4.93
CA ALA A 305 -7.64 -13.42 -3.54
C ALA A 305 -6.40 -13.33 -2.64
N LEU A 306 -5.39 -14.20 -2.84
CA LEU A 306 -4.10 -14.12 -2.11
C LEU A 306 -3.37 -12.82 -2.47
N VAL A 307 -3.26 -12.46 -3.76
CA VAL A 307 -2.62 -11.22 -4.21
C VAL A 307 -3.34 -9.97 -3.66
N TYR A 308 -4.68 -9.99 -3.60
CA TYR A 308 -5.48 -8.95 -2.96
C TYR A 308 -5.13 -8.77 -1.49
N GLN A 309 -5.07 -9.84 -0.73
CA GLN A 309 -4.73 -9.79 0.70
C GLN A 309 -3.26 -9.43 0.93
N TYR A 310 -2.38 -9.83 0.01
CA TYR A 310 -0.97 -9.44 0.07
C TYR A 310 -0.79 -7.92 -0.10
N GLY A 311 -1.51 -7.28 -1.04
CA GLY A 311 -1.48 -5.81 -1.16
C GLY A 311 -1.99 -5.13 0.13
N ARG A 312 -3.03 -5.65 0.79
CA ARG A 312 -3.47 -5.14 2.11
C ARG A 312 -2.40 -5.33 3.20
N TYR A 313 -1.76 -6.48 3.23
CA TYR A 313 -0.63 -6.76 4.13
C TYR A 313 0.50 -5.73 3.93
N LEU A 314 0.90 -5.47 2.68
CA LEU A 314 1.96 -4.53 2.36
C LEU A 314 1.62 -3.09 2.81
N LEU A 315 0.36 -2.66 2.64
CA LEU A 315 -0.06 -1.33 3.08
C LEU A 315 -0.02 -1.18 4.61
N ILE A 316 -0.52 -2.17 5.36
CA ILE A 316 -0.45 -2.19 6.83
C ILE A 316 1.02 -2.19 7.29
N SER A 317 1.87 -2.96 6.61
CA SER A 317 3.29 -3.13 6.99
C SER A 317 4.15 -1.91 6.64
N SER A 318 3.73 -1.06 5.69
CA SER A 318 4.51 0.11 5.24
C SER A 318 3.93 1.46 5.64
N SER A 319 2.69 1.53 6.14
CA SER A 319 2.01 2.80 6.43
C SER A 319 1.09 2.69 7.65
N ARG A 320 1.53 3.25 8.77
CA ARG A 320 0.82 3.28 10.05
C ARG A 320 0.77 4.70 10.60
N LYS A 321 -0.32 5.04 11.27
CA LYS A 321 -0.54 6.37 11.88
C LYS A 321 0.65 6.83 12.72
N GLY A 322 1.09 8.06 12.49
CA GLY A 322 2.26 8.65 13.13
C GLY A 322 3.60 8.36 12.44
N GLY A 323 3.60 7.56 11.37
CA GLY A 323 4.75 7.31 10.50
C GLY A 323 4.72 8.17 9.22
N LEU A 324 5.66 7.88 8.32
CA LEU A 324 5.72 8.45 6.97
C LEU A 324 4.92 7.59 5.96
N PRO A 325 4.53 8.15 4.81
CA PRO A 325 3.86 7.38 3.77
C PRO A 325 4.73 6.27 3.18
N ALA A 326 4.08 5.29 2.58
CA ALA A 326 4.75 4.36 1.67
C ALA A 326 5.28 5.13 0.45
N ASN A 327 6.60 5.03 0.20
CA ASN A 327 7.26 5.59 -0.99
C ASN A 327 7.14 4.63 -2.20
N LEU A 328 7.89 4.84 -3.30
CA LEU A 328 7.85 3.97 -4.48
C LEU A 328 8.16 2.50 -4.19
N GLN A 329 8.95 2.21 -3.16
CA GLN A 329 9.25 0.85 -2.70
C GLN A 329 8.55 0.52 -1.37
N GLY A 330 7.58 1.32 -0.96
CA GLY A 330 6.88 1.18 0.30
C GLY A 330 7.74 1.58 1.49
N LEU A 331 8.42 0.61 2.07
CA LEU A 331 9.31 0.76 3.22
C LEU A 331 10.68 0.11 2.96
N TRP A 332 10.74 -0.80 1.97
CA TRP A 332 11.88 -1.69 1.74
C TRP A 332 12.80 -1.15 0.64
N ASN A 333 14.09 -1.02 0.95
CA ASN A 333 15.11 -0.52 0.03
C ASN A 333 16.51 -1.01 0.46
N ASN A 334 17.25 -1.59 -0.46
CA ASN A 334 18.60 -2.11 -0.23
C ASN A 334 19.71 -1.25 -0.87
N SER A 335 19.38 -0.05 -1.35
CA SER A 335 20.31 0.81 -2.10
C SER A 335 20.36 2.22 -1.51
N ASN A 336 21.53 2.86 -1.58
CA ASN A 336 21.68 4.29 -1.28
C ASN A 336 21.42 5.17 -2.51
N THR A 337 21.21 4.55 -3.68
CA THR A 337 20.82 5.18 -4.94
C THR A 337 19.70 4.35 -5.59
N PRO A 338 18.51 4.28 -4.96
CA PRO A 338 17.44 3.44 -5.46
C PRO A 338 16.85 3.98 -6.77
N PRO A 339 16.20 3.13 -7.58
CA PRO A 339 15.46 3.57 -8.74
C PRO A 339 14.49 4.70 -8.38
N TRP A 340 14.49 5.76 -9.21
CA TRP A 340 13.69 6.98 -8.99
C TRP A 340 13.79 7.51 -7.55
N ARG A 341 14.99 7.44 -6.93
CA ARG A 341 15.25 7.93 -5.56
C ARG A 341 14.37 7.29 -4.49
N SER A 342 13.50 6.34 -4.86
CA SER A 342 12.41 5.80 -4.03
C SER A 342 11.53 6.91 -3.45
N ASP A 343 11.25 7.94 -4.26
CA ASP A 343 10.59 9.20 -3.87
C ASP A 343 9.07 9.06 -3.66
N TYR A 344 8.43 10.18 -3.29
CA TYR A 344 6.98 10.32 -3.34
C TYR A 344 6.59 10.92 -4.68
N HIS A 345 6.47 10.04 -5.68
CA HIS A 345 6.16 10.41 -7.05
C HIS A 345 4.70 10.84 -7.19
N SER A 346 4.45 12.11 -7.57
CA SER A 346 3.16 12.77 -7.41
C SER A 346 2.24 12.71 -8.64
N ASN A 347 2.69 12.12 -9.75
CA ASN A 347 1.90 12.11 -10.98
C ASN A 347 1.00 10.88 -11.14
N ILE A 348 1.10 9.88 -10.24
CA ILE A 348 0.24 8.71 -10.09
C ILE A 348 0.61 7.85 -8.86
N ASN A 349 1.91 7.61 -8.60
CA ASN A 349 2.39 6.51 -7.76
C ASN A 349 1.98 6.67 -6.30
N VAL A 350 2.31 7.80 -5.65
CA VAL A 350 1.95 8.00 -4.25
C VAL A 350 0.43 8.03 -4.05
N GLN A 351 -0.32 8.54 -5.01
CA GLN A 351 -1.78 8.52 -4.97
C GLN A 351 -2.32 7.09 -5.04
N MET A 352 -1.80 6.28 -5.96
CA MET A 352 -2.19 4.87 -6.12
C MET A 352 -1.91 4.06 -4.87
N ASN A 353 -0.82 4.36 -4.14
CA ASN A 353 -0.51 3.71 -2.87
C ASN A 353 -1.66 3.79 -1.87
N TYR A 354 -2.47 4.86 -1.93
CA TYR A 354 -3.54 5.10 -0.96
C TYR A 354 -4.96 4.89 -1.49
N TRP A 355 -5.14 4.53 -2.77
CA TRP A 355 -6.47 4.21 -3.30
C TRP A 355 -7.21 3.09 -2.54
N PRO A 356 -6.55 2.03 -2.05
CA PRO A 356 -7.25 0.98 -1.31
C PRO A 356 -7.57 1.34 0.14
N ALA A 357 -6.92 2.36 0.73
CA ALA A 357 -6.94 2.59 2.16
C ALA A 357 -8.36 2.70 2.73
N GLU A 358 -9.22 3.48 2.09
CA GLU A 358 -10.58 3.67 2.58
C GLU A 358 -11.50 2.50 2.24
N VAL A 359 -11.55 2.09 0.96
CA VAL A 359 -12.46 1.03 0.50
C VAL A 359 -12.14 -0.32 1.12
N ALA A 360 -10.85 -0.64 1.33
CA ALA A 360 -10.40 -1.87 1.99
C ALA A 360 -10.35 -1.77 3.53
N ASN A 361 -11.04 -0.74 4.12
CA ASN A 361 -11.19 -0.55 5.57
C ASN A 361 -9.86 -0.47 6.34
N LEU A 362 -8.92 0.29 5.79
CA LEU A 362 -7.60 0.59 6.33
C LEU A 362 -7.40 2.11 6.51
N SER A 363 -8.44 2.84 6.93
CA SER A 363 -8.40 4.31 7.09
C SER A 363 -7.27 4.78 8.00
N GLU A 364 -6.80 3.95 8.95
CA GLU A 364 -5.62 4.26 9.77
C GLU A 364 -4.35 4.37 8.91
N SER A 365 -4.21 3.51 7.90
CA SER A 365 -3.06 3.52 7.00
C SER A 365 -3.05 4.69 6.01
N ALA A 366 -4.16 5.44 5.88
CA ALA A 366 -4.20 6.68 5.10
C ALA A 366 -3.53 7.86 5.82
N TRP A 367 -3.52 7.86 7.15
CA TRP A 367 -3.04 9.01 7.94
C TRP A 367 -1.63 9.47 7.63
N PRO A 368 -0.62 8.59 7.43
CA PRO A 368 0.72 9.05 7.07
C PRO A 368 0.73 9.92 5.80
N TYR A 369 -0.08 9.59 4.80
CA TYR A 369 -0.17 10.37 3.57
C TYR A 369 -0.90 11.72 3.78
N LEU A 370 -1.98 11.72 4.57
CA LEU A 370 -2.70 12.95 4.90
C LEU A 370 -1.82 13.90 5.72
N ASP A 371 -1.11 13.38 6.73
CA ASP A 371 -0.15 14.15 7.55
C ASP A 371 1.02 14.67 6.70
N TYR A 372 1.54 13.88 5.77
CA TYR A 372 2.56 14.28 4.81
C TYR A 372 2.09 15.48 3.97
N ILE A 373 0.90 15.40 3.36
CA ILE A 373 0.32 16.51 2.57
C ILE A 373 0.26 17.78 3.41
N ASN A 374 -0.17 17.68 4.66
CA ASN A 374 -0.28 18.84 5.55
C ASN A 374 1.10 19.39 5.93
N SER A 375 2.08 18.55 6.25
CA SER A 375 3.40 18.98 6.72
C SER A 375 4.22 19.70 5.65
N MET A 376 4.01 19.36 4.35
CA MET A 376 4.75 19.97 3.23
C MET A 376 4.25 21.37 2.84
N ARG A 377 3.05 21.76 3.23
CA ARG A 377 2.34 22.96 2.72
C ARG A 377 3.19 24.23 2.70
N GLU A 378 3.87 24.55 3.82
CA GLU A 378 4.61 25.81 3.92
C GLU A 378 5.84 25.83 2.99
N VAL A 379 6.54 24.72 2.86
CA VAL A 379 7.66 24.59 1.90
C VAL A 379 7.14 24.70 0.47
N LYS A 380 6.06 24.01 0.16
CA LYS A 380 5.45 24.02 -1.19
C LYS A 380 4.90 25.39 -1.56
N LYS A 381 4.36 26.16 -0.60
CA LYS A 381 3.97 27.58 -0.84
C LYS A 381 5.16 28.41 -1.25
N GLU A 382 6.29 28.29 -0.57
CA GLU A 382 7.49 29.04 -0.91
C GLU A 382 8.04 28.68 -2.29
N HIS A 383 8.06 27.38 -2.64
CA HIS A 383 8.47 26.94 -3.98
C HIS A 383 7.51 27.45 -5.06
N THR A 384 6.20 27.33 -4.81
CA THR A 384 5.17 27.82 -5.71
C THR A 384 5.25 29.33 -5.93
N GLN A 385 5.45 30.12 -4.86
CA GLN A 385 5.61 31.57 -4.94
C GLN A 385 6.87 31.98 -5.71
N LYS A 386 7.95 31.22 -5.61
CA LYS A 386 9.18 31.45 -6.37
C LYS A 386 8.97 31.20 -7.86
N GLU A 387 8.25 30.16 -8.22
CA GLU A 387 7.97 29.82 -9.63
C GLU A 387 6.85 30.65 -10.23
N TYR A 388 5.80 30.92 -9.44
CA TYR A 388 4.60 31.67 -9.85
C TYR A 388 4.37 32.87 -8.92
N PRO A 389 5.14 33.97 -9.08
CA PRO A 389 5.05 35.12 -8.17
C PRO A 389 3.62 35.72 -8.14
N GLY A 390 3.12 35.94 -6.93
CA GLY A 390 1.80 36.55 -6.70
C GLY A 390 0.61 35.57 -6.74
N VAL A 391 0.82 34.29 -7.03
CA VAL A 391 -0.22 33.26 -6.99
C VAL A 391 -0.40 32.78 -5.53
N ARG A 392 -1.65 32.73 -5.05
CA ARG A 392 -1.96 32.14 -3.74
C ARG A 392 -1.82 30.61 -3.78
N GLY A 393 -1.92 29.98 -2.60
CA GLY A 393 -1.91 28.52 -2.47
C GLY A 393 -0.60 27.87 -2.86
N TRP A 394 -0.64 26.63 -3.34
CA TRP A 394 0.56 25.85 -3.64
C TRP A 394 0.33 24.67 -4.57
N THR A 395 1.41 24.25 -5.22
CA THR A 395 1.46 23.01 -5.99
C THR A 395 2.80 22.29 -5.79
N VAL A 396 3.07 21.23 -6.57
CA VAL A 396 4.21 20.34 -6.41
C VAL A 396 4.89 20.03 -7.73
N ARG A 397 6.16 19.61 -7.65
CA ARG A 397 6.84 18.90 -8.74
C ARG A 397 6.58 17.39 -8.65
N THR A 398 7.04 16.66 -9.65
CA THR A 398 6.79 15.20 -9.76
C THR A 398 7.47 14.40 -8.65
N GLU A 399 8.76 14.65 -8.38
CA GLU A 399 9.56 13.96 -7.37
C GLU A 399 9.58 14.75 -6.05
N ASN A 400 9.34 14.08 -4.93
CA ASN A 400 9.22 14.72 -3.62
C ASN A 400 9.86 13.87 -2.52
N ASN A 401 10.36 14.54 -1.45
CA ASN A 401 10.94 13.89 -0.27
C ASN A 401 10.14 14.19 1.01
N ILE A 402 10.69 13.78 2.17
CA ILE A 402 10.07 13.97 3.50
C ILE A 402 10.27 15.38 4.10
N PHE A 403 11.05 16.24 3.47
CA PHE A 403 11.39 17.60 3.94
C PHE A 403 10.68 18.69 3.14
N GLY A 404 9.94 18.31 2.10
CA GLY A 404 9.33 19.24 1.15
C GLY A 404 10.19 19.56 -0.07
N GLY A 405 11.42 19.04 -0.16
CA GLY A 405 12.26 19.14 -1.35
C GLY A 405 11.63 18.43 -2.54
N GLU A 406 11.92 18.94 -3.74
CA GLU A 406 11.29 18.45 -4.96
C GLU A 406 12.17 18.64 -6.18
N SER A 407 11.94 17.81 -7.21
CA SER A 407 12.67 17.88 -8.47
C SER A 407 11.82 17.40 -9.66
N PHE A 408 12.44 17.35 -10.81
CA PHE A 408 11.83 17.02 -12.08
C PHE A 408 10.79 18.04 -12.53
N ASN A 409 9.87 17.68 -13.44
CA ASN A 409 8.88 18.61 -14.01
C ASN A 409 7.85 19.06 -12.98
N TRP A 410 7.33 20.29 -13.16
CA TRP A 410 6.16 20.72 -12.44
C TRP A 410 4.97 19.83 -12.76
N ASN A 411 4.39 19.25 -11.73
CA ASN A 411 3.10 18.57 -11.80
C ASN A 411 2.04 19.51 -11.22
N THR A 412 1.68 20.53 -12.01
CA THR A 412 0.79 21.60 -11.53
C THR A 412 -0.52 21.10 -10.93
N PRO A 413 -1.19 20.05 -11.44
CA PRO A 413 -2.37 19.49 -10.78
C PRO A 413 -2.05 18.51 -9.63
N GLY A 414 -0.78 18.28 -9.30
CA GLY A 414 -0.40 17.28 -8.28
C GLY A 414 -0.95 17.59 -6.89
N SER A 415 -0.93 18.84 -6.44
CA SER A 415 -1.56 19.23 -5.17
C SER A 415 -3.08 19.03 -5.18
N ALA A 416 -3.74 19.32 -6.31
CA ALA A 416 -5.17 19.07 -6.48
C ALA A 416 -5.49 17.56 -6.45
N TRP A 417 -4.56 16.72 -6.92
CA TRP A 417 -4.71 15.27 -6.79
C TRP A 417 -4.46 14.81 -5.35
N TYR A 418 -3.53 15.41 -4.63
CA TYR A 418 -3.40 15.20 -3.17
C TYR A 418 -4.68 15.55 -2.42
N ALA A 419 -5.33 16.64 -2.81
CA ALA A 419 -6.60 17.09 -2.22
C ALA A 419 -7.72 16.05 -2.35
N GLN A 420 -7.69 15.19 -3.37
CA GLN A 420 -8.64 14.09 -3.52
C GLN A 420 -8.56 13.10 -2.33
N ALA A 421 -7.35 12.75 -1.88
CA ALA A 421 -7.20 11.85 -0.73
C ALA A 421 -7.79 12.44 0.55
N LEU A 422 -7.63 13.76 0.76
CA LEU A 422 -8.22 14.48 1.89
C LEU A 422 -9.76 14.41 1.86
N TRP A 423 -10.35 14.62 0.70
CA TRP A 423 -11.79 14.51 0.52
C TRP A 423 -12.30 13.07 0.69
N GLU A 424 -11.63 12.09 0.08
CA GLU A 424 -12.01 10.68 0.16
C GLU A 424 -12.00 10.18 1.60
N HIS A 425 -11.01 10.55 2.40
CA HIS A 425 -11.01 10.23 3.83
C HIS A 425 -12.27 10.73 4.54
N TYR A 426 -12.70 11.97 4.27
CA TYR A 426 -13.97 12.48 4.77
C TYR A 426 -15.17 11.74 4.18
N ALA A 427 -15.20 11.53 2.87
CA ALA A 427 -16.34 10.91 2.19
C ALA A 427 -16.66 9.52 2.73
N PHE A 428 -15.61 8.74 3.08
CA PHE A 428 -15.77 7.41 3.67
C PHE A 428 -16.06 7.43 5.17
N ASN A 429 -15.49 8.36 5.95
CA ASN A 429 -15.57 8.35 7.41
C ASN A 429 -16.62 9.33 7.98
N GLN A 430 -16.98 10.38 7.24
CA GLN A 430 -17.98 11.39 7.60
C GLN A 430 -17.67 12.14 8.90
N ASP A 431 -16.38 12.27 9.26
CA ASP A 431 -15.92 13.06 10.41
C ASP A 431 -15.89 14.56 10.04
N LYS A 432 -16.85 15.34 10.54
CA LYS A 432 -16.93 16.76 10.28
C LYS A 432 -15.85 17.58 10.99
N ASN A 433 -15.28 17.10 12.08
CA ASN A 433 -14.18 17.78 12.74
C ASN A 433 -12.91 17.66 11.92
N TYR A 434 -12.60 16.45 11.45
CA TYR A 434 -11.53 16.23 10.48
C TYR A 434 -11.71 17.15 9.24
N LEU A 435 -12.91 17.16 8.66
CA LEU A 435 -13.16 18.00 7.49
C LEU A 435 -12.92 19.48 7.80
N ARG A 436 -13.43 20.01 8.93
CA ARG A 436 -13.36 21.43 9.28
C ARG A 436 -11.93 21.88 9.62
N GLU A 437 -11.24 21.08 10.44
CA GLU A 437 -9.99 21.51 11.08
C GLU A 437 -8.76 21.11 10.27
N PHE A 438 -8.87 20.05 9.45
CA PHE A 438 -7.74 19.49 8.73
C PHE A 438 -7.91 19.60 7.20
N ALA A 439 -8.92 18.96 6.60
CA ALA A 439 -9.00 18.84 5.15
C ALA A 439 -9.43 20.14 4.46
N TYR A 440 -10.45 20.83 4.99
CA TYR A 440 -11.02 22.02 4.35
C TYR A 440 -10.03 23.17 4.15
N PRO A 441 -9.17 23.54 5.13
CA PRO A 441 -8.17 24.58 4.92
C PRO A 441 -7.20 24.26 3.76
N ILE A 442 -6.79 23.00 3.65
CA ILE A 442 -5.87 22.54 2.60
C ILE A 442 -6.57 22.58 1.22
N LEU A 443 -7.80 22.07 1.16
CA LEU A 443 -8.63 22.14 -0.07
C LEU A 443 -8.78 23.56 -0.56
N LYS A 444 -9.03 24.51 0.36
CA LYS A 444 -9.19 25.94 0.03
C LYS A 444 -7.91 26.53 -0.54
N GLU A 445 -6.77 26.32 0.07
CA GLU A 445 -5.48 26.81 -0.42
C GLU A 445 -5.17 26.32 -1.83
N ILE A 446 -5.48 25.06 -2.12
CA ILE A 446 -5.24 24.49 -3.45
C ILE A 446 -6.27 25.06 -4.47
N CYS A 447 -7.50 25.32 -4.04
CA CYS A 447 -8.47 26.05 -4.87
C CYS A 447 -8.00 27.48 -5.18
N GLU A 448 -7.42 28.20 -4.22
CA GLU A 448 -6.86 29.53 -4.39
C GLU A 448 -5.70 29.54 -5.40
N PHE A 449 -4.85 28.50 -5.42
CA PHE A 449 -3.83 28.34 -6.45
C PHE A 449 -4.43 28.30 -7.86
N TRP A 450 -5.46 27.51 -8.07
CA TRP A 450 -6.10 27.40 -9.38
C TRP A 450 -6.96 28.60 -9.73
N ASP A 451 -7.59 29.26 -8.74
CA ASP A 451 -8.33 30.51 -8.94
C ASP A 451 -7.45 31.60 -9.57
N ASP A 452 -6.20 31.72 -9.06
CA ASP A 452 -5.24 32.71 -9.56
C ASP A 452 -4.54 32.27 -10.86
N ARG A 453 -4.46 30.97 -11.15
CA ARG A 453 -3.73 30.42 -12.32
C ARG A 453 -4.59 30.25 -13.56
N LEU A 454 -5.89 29.99 -13.40
CA LEU A 454 -6.77 29.70 -14.52
C LEU A 454 -6.94 30.93 -15.45
N VAL A 455 -6.93 30.69 -16.74
CA VAL A 455 -7.08 31.71 -17.76
C VAL A 455 -8.48 31.64 -18.35
N ARG A 456 -9.20 32.78 -18.32
CA ARG A 456 -10.50 32.91 -18.96
C ARG A 456 -10.32 33.39 -20.40
N ARG A 457 -10.89 32.64 -21.35
CA ARG A 457 -10.88 32.93 -22.77
C ARG A 457 -12.03 33.89 -23.15
N THR A 458 -11.97 34.42 -24.35
CA THR A 458 -13.00 35.37 -24.91
C THR A 458 -14.36 34.73 -25.08
N ASP A 459 -14.42 33.41 -25.29
CA ASP A 459 -15.67 32.65 -25.39
C ASP A 459 -16.28 32.28 -24.00
N GLY A 460 -15.61 32.70 -22.92
CA GLY A 460 -16.04 32.44 -21.54
C GLY A 460 -15.53 31.15 -20.96
N THR A 461 -14.91 30.25 -21.72
CA THR A 461 -14.28 29.04 -21.20
C THR A 461 -13.07 29.39 -20.32
N VAL A 462 -12.78 28.48 -19.36
CA VAL A 462 -11.64 28.61 -18.43
C VAL A 462 -10.71 27.43 -18.64
N VAL A 463 -9.41 27.71 -18.74
CA VAL A 463 -8.38 26.70 -19.01
C VAL A 463 -7.22 26.82 -18.07
N ALA A 464 -6.60 25.68 -17.75
CA ALA A 464 -5.30 25.60 -17.07
C ALA A 464 -4.19 25.94 -18.09
N PRO A 465 -3.29 26.89 -17.78
CA PRO A 465 -2.20 27.25 -18.69
C PRO A 465 -1.01 26.32 -18.50
N MET A 466 -0.26 26.06 -19.57
CA MET A 466 1.04 25.39 -19.57
C MET A 466 1.04 24.04 -18.84
N GLY A 467 0.01 23.22 -19.08
CA GLY A 467 -0.10 21.87 -18.57
C GLY A 467 0.78 20.88 -19.33
N TRP A 468 1.08 19.76 -18.69
CA TRP A 468 1.85 18.66 -19.29
C TRP A 468 1.20 17.34 -18.90
N SER A 469 0.86 16.50 -19.89
CA SER A 469 0.34 15.16 -19.60
C SER A 469 1.50 14.21 -19.27
N PRO A 470 1.53 13.59 -18.09
CA PRO A 470 2.60 12.65 -17.73
C PRO A 470 2.66 11.45 -18.69
N GLU A 471 3.79 11.03 -19.19
CA GLU A 471 5.10 11.70 -19.14
C GLU A 471 5.59 11.91 -20.56
N HIS A 472 4.75 12.46 -21.43
CA HIS A 472 5.03 12.68 -22.84
C HIS A 472 4.25 13.89 -23.41
N GLY A 473 4.53 14.17 -24.68
CA GLY A 473 3.84 15.21 -25.42
C GLY A 473 4.25 16.63 -25.04
N PRO A 474 3.61 17.64 -25.63
CA PRO A 474 3.95 19.04 -25.40
C PRO A 474 3.42 19.56 -24.08
N THR A 475 4.08 20.61 -23.57
CA THR A 475 3.52 21.50 -22.57
C THR A 475 2.67 22.54 -23.29
N GLU A 476 1.36 22.58 -23.00
CA GLU A 476 0.43 23.50 -23.62
C GLU A 476 -0.77 23.81 -22.72
N ASP A 477 -1.57 24.80 -23.11
CA ASP A 477 -2.80 25.12 -22.38
C ASP A 477 -3.84 24.00 -22.57
N ALA A 478 -4.72 23.85 -21.59
CA ALA A 478 -5.91 23.02 -21.69
C ALA A 478 -5.64 21.49 -21.82
N VAL A 479 -4.58 20.99 -21.19
CA VAL A 479 -4.34 19.55 -21.08
C VAL A 479 -5.46 18.89 -20.27
N SER A 480 -6.01 17.79 -20.78
CA SER A 480 -7.17 17.10 -20.16
C SER A 480 -6.89 16.62 -18.74
N TYR A 481 -5.66 16.15 -18.47
CA TYR A 481 -5.20 15.75 -17.15
C TYR A 481 -5.42 16.83 -16.10
N ASP A 482 -4.98 18.06 -16.39
CA ASP A 482 -5.14 19.19 -15.47
C ASP A 482 -6.61 19.50 -15.23
N HIS A 483 -7.40 19.63 -16.28
CA HIS A 483 -8.81 20.03 -16.19
C HIS A 483 -9.66 19.02 -15.41
N GLN A 484 -9.40 17.73 -15.59
CA GLN A 484 -10.15 16.69 -14.90
C GLN A 484 -9.86 16.68 -13.40
N ILE A 485 -8.61 16.91 -13.01
CA ILE A 485 -8.19 16.98 -11.61
C ILE A 485 -8.71 18.27 -10.96
N ILE A 486 -8.63 19.42 -11.66
CA ILE A 486 -9.19 20.70 -11.18
C ILE A 486 -10.71 20.60 -11.00
N TYR A 487 -11.42 19.99 -11.96
CA TYR A 487 -12.86 19.77 -11.83
C TYR A 487 -13.19 18.93 -10.57
N ASN A 488 -12.41 17.90 -10.30
CA ASN A 488 -12.58 17.08 -9.10
C ASN A 488 -12.30 17.88 -7.82
N LEU A 489 -11.19 18.64 -7.77
CA LEU A 489 -10.86 19.52 -6.66
C LEU A 489 -12.01 20.50 -6.34
N PHE A 490 -12.47 21.24 -7.34
CA PHE A 490 -13.53 22.24 -7.17
C PHE A 490 -14.85 21.59 -6.71
N SER A 491 -15.18 20.42 -7.27
CA SER A 491 -16.37 19.66 -6.86
C SER A 491 -16.28 19.21 -5.42
N ASN A 492 -15.11 18.75 -4.98
CA ASN A 492 -14.86 18.31 -3.60
C ASN A 492 -14.89 19.51 -2.62
N TYR A 493 -14.32 20.65 -3.01
CA TYR A 493 -14.38 21.88 -2.21
C TYR A 493 -15.81 22.37 -2.02
N ILE A 494 -16.61 22.41 -3.11
CA ILE A 494 -18.04 22.80 -3.04
C ILE A 494 -18.79 21.87 -2.07
N ALA A 495 -18.59 20.56 -2.18
CA ALA A 495 -19.21 19.58 -1.31
C ALA A 495 -18.74 19.72 0.15
N ALA A 496 -17.49 20.10 0.39
CA ALA A 496 -16.97 20.40 1.72
C ALA A 496 -17.64 21.63 2.34
N CYS A 497 -17.79 22.71 1.56
CA CYS A 497 -18.52 23.92 1.97
C CYS A 497 -19.98 23.60 2.33
N ASP A 498 -20.67 22.82 1.52
CA ASP A 498 -22.05 22.37 1.77
C ASP A 498 -22.18 21.55 3.06
N SER A 499 -21.23 20.62 3.27
CA SER A 499 -21.19 19.78 4.47
C SER A 499 -20.95 20.58 5.75
N LEU A 500 -20.09 21.61 5.68
CA LEU A 500 -19.73 22.48 6.81
C LEU A 500 -20.64 23.71 6.96
N LYS A 501 -21.41 24.04 5.91
CA LYS A 501 -22.21 25.27 5.81
C LYS A 501 -21.37 26.53 5.99
N THR A 502 -20.30 26.63 5.20
CA THR A 502 -19.31 27.71 5.30
C THR A 502 -18.94 28.26 3.92
N ASP A 503 -18.37 29.47 3.90
CA ASP A 503 -17.69 30.11 2.75
C ASP A 503 -18.55 30.23 1.48
N GLU A 504 -19.82 30.56 1.66
CA GLU A 504 -20.83 30.57 0.58
C GLU A 504 -20.40 31.40 -0.65
N ASN A 505 -19.80 32.59 -0.43
CA ASN A 505 -19.39 33.46 -1.53
C ASN A 505 -18.26 32.85 -2.37
N TYR A 506 -17.24 32.32 -1.70
CA TYR A 506 -16.11 31.69 -2.42
C TYR A 506 -16.53 30.36 -3.04
N LYS A 507 -17.40 29.59 -2.40
CA LYS A 507 -18.04 28.41 -2.99
C LYS A 507 -18.76 28.73 -4.31
N LEU A 508 -19.53 29.81 -4.38
CA LEU A 508 -20.22 30.24 -5.60
C LEU A 508 -19.23 30.65 -6.68
N HIS A 509 -18.15 31.35 -6.32
CA HIS A 509 -17.07 31.71 -7.23
C HIS A 509 -16.40 30.45 -7.82
N ILE A 510 -15.95 29.52 -6.99
CA ILE A 510 -15.34 28.26 -7.43
C ILE A 510 -16.30 27.41 -8.28
N LYS A 511 -17.60 27.43 -7.93
CA LYS A 511 -18.62 26.79 -8.77
C LYS A 511 -18.68 27.41 -10.16
N GLY A 512 -18.61 28.72 -10.25
CA GLY A 512 -18.57 29.46 -11.55
C GLY A 512 -17.33 29.08 -12.36
N LEU A 513 -16.16 28.98 -11.74
CA LEU A 513 -14.93 28.51 -12.40
C LEU A 513 -15.06 27.08 -12.89
N ARG A 514 -15.50 26.15 -12.02
CA ARG A 514 -15.71 24.75 -12.37
C ARG A 514 -16.65 24.57 -13.57
N ASP A 515 -17.76 25.27 -13.54
CA ASP A 515 -18.81 25.15 -14.59
C ASP A 515 -18.32 25.73 -15.93
N ALA A 516 -17.36 26.66 -15.90
CA ALA A 516 -16.70 27.26 -17.07
C ALA A 516 -15.44 26.49 -17.54
N LEU A 517 -14.91 25.52 -16.80
CA LEU A 517 -13.78 24.71 -17.24
C LEU A 517 -14.06 24.07 -18.60
N LEU A 518 -13.04 24.06 -19.48
CA LEU A 518 -13.10 23.34 -20.73
C LEU A 518 -13.43 21.87 -20.46
N LYS A 519 -14.52 21.38 -21.07
CA LYS A 519 -15.01 20.01 -20.84
C LYS A 519 -14.16 19.00 -21.60
N PRO A 520 -14.11 17.72 -21.14
CA PRO A 520 -13.49 16.65 -21.92
C PRO A 520 -14.04 16.58 -23.34
N LYS A 521 -13.15 16.43 -24.31
CA LYS A 521 -13.49 16.38 -25.73
C LYS A 521 -13.36 14.96 -26.28
N ILE A 522 -14.18 14.66 -27.30
CA ILE A 522 -14.08 13.43 -28.08
C ILE A 522 -13.38 13.78 -29.39
N GLY A 523 -12.31 13.06 -29.71
CA GLY A 523 -11.49 13.32 -30.88
C GLY A 523 -11.99 12.61 -32.15
N LYS A 524 -11.25 12.79 -33.24
CA LYS A 524 -11.63 12.40 -34.61
C LYS A 524 -11.80 10.89 -34.82
N TRP A 525 -11.17 10.03 -33.98
CA TRP A 525 -11.35 8.57 -34.08
C TRP A 525 -12.20 8.01 -32.92
N GLY A 526 -12.87 8.90 -32.14
CA GLY A 526 -13.80 8.54 -31.08
C GLY A 526 -13.16 8.42 -29.70
N GLN A 527 -11.89 8.73 -29.55
CA GLN A 527 -11.16 8.73 -28.28
C GLN A 527 -11.51 9.91 -27.38
N LEU A 528 -11.25 9.78 -26.08
CA LEU A 528 -11.16 10.92 -25.18
C LEU A 528 -9.82 11.64 -25.40
N GLN A 529 -9.87 12.93 -25.76
CA GLN A 529 -8.67 13.69 -26.10
C GLN A 529 -7.77 13.92 -24.88
N GLU A 530 -6.46 13.72 -25.05
CA GLU A 530 -5.43 14.01 -24.06
C GLU A 530 -5.02 15.48 -24.07
N TRP A 531 -4.95 16.08 -25.25
CA TRP A 531 -4.68 17.51 -25.46
C TRP A 531 -5.88 18.20 -26.06
N GLU A 532 -5.90 19.54 -25.99
CA GLU A 532 -6.98 20.32 -26.65
C GLU A 532 -6.96 20.16 -28.16
N ALA A 533 -5.79 20.18 -28.77
CA ALA A 533 -5.60 19.81 -30.16
C ALA A 533 -5.74 18.29 -30.34
N ASP A 534 -6.58 17.87 -31.29
CA ASP A 534 -6.84 16.44 -31.57
C ASP A 534 -5.62 15.80 -32.26
N ARG A 535 -4.61 15.50 -31.48
CA ARG A 535 -3.31 14.92 -31.91
C ARG A 535 -3.06 13.50 -31.44
N ASP A 536 -3.98 12.94 -30.65
CA ASP A 536 -3.84 11.58 -30.12
C ASP A 536 -3.62 10.56 -31.24
N ASP A 537 -2.61 9.68 -31.05
CA ASP A 537 -2.29 8.62 -31.99
C ASP A 537 -2.91 7.29 -31.51
N PRO A 538 -3.75 6.62 -32.33
CA PRO A 538 -4.31 5.33 -31.96
C PRO A 538 -3.27 4.20 -31.83
N GLN A 539 -2.04 4.41 -32.32
CA GLN A 539 -0.94 3.46 -32.15
C GLN A 539 -0.09 3.70 -30.88
N ASP A 540 -0.33 4.82 -30.17
CA ASP A 540 0.37 5.13 -28.94
C ASP A 540 0.03 4.14 -27.83
N LYS A 541 1.05 3.46 -27.29
CA LYS A 541 0.97 2.50 -26.19
C LYS A 541 1.57 3.03 -24.89
N HIS A 542 1.65 4.35 -24.76
CA HIS A 542 2.22 4.97 -23.56
C HIS A 542 1.57 4.43 -22.29
N ARG A 543 2.40 4.17 -21.27
CA ARG A 543 1.95 3.57 -20.00
C ARG A 543 1.02 4.49 -19.19
N HIS A 544 1.22 5.81 -19.25
CA HIS A 544 0.31 6.77 -18.63
C HIS A 544 -0.98 6.93 -19.46
N VAL A 545 -2.10 6.98 -18.75
CA VAL A 545 -3.44 7.25 -19.29
C VAL A 545 -4.10 8.35 -18.47
N SER A 546 -3.33 9.40 -18.18
CA SER A 546 -3.65 10.46 -17.24
C SER A 546 -4.89 11.26 -17.61
N HIS A 547 -5.18 11.39 -18.91
CA HIS A 547 -6.40 12.00 -19.45
C HIS A 547 -7.70 11.19 -19.20
N LEU A 548 -7.59 10.04 -18.55
CA LEU A 548 -8.73 9.25 -18.07
C LEU A 548 -8.98 9.38 -16.55
N PHE A 549 -8.30 10.33 -15.88
CA PHE A 549 -8.53 10.60 -14.46
C PHE A 549 -10.01 10.79 -14.12
N ALA A 550 -10.77 11.46 -14.98
CA ALA A 550 -12.20 11.70 -14.80
C ALA A 550 -13.05 10.43 -14.69
N LEU A 551 -12.58 9.30 -15.23
CA LEU A 551 -13.21 7.99 -15.10
C LEU A 551 -12.79 7.31 -13.79
N TYR A 552 -11.48 7.29 -13.49
CA TYR A 552 -10.90 6.79 -12.23
C TYR A 552 -9.52 7.46 -11.96
N PRO A 553 -9.27 7.93 -10.73
CA PRO A 553 -10.10 7.88 -9.52
C PRO A 553 -11.20 8.96 -9.44
N GLY A 554 -11.31 9.84 -10.42
CA GLY A 554 -12.39 10.82 -10.52
C GLY A 554 -13.78 10.17 -10.67
N ASN A 555 -14.78 11.03 -10.89
CA ASN A 555 -16.18 10.62 -11.02
C ASN A 555 -16.96 11.44 -12.04
N GLN A 556 -16.27 12.26 -12.84
CA GLN A 556 -16.89 13.11 -13.88
C GLN A 556 -17.40 12.27 -15.06
N ILE A 557 -16.75 11.13 -15.33
CA ILE A 557 -17.14 10.17 -16.36
C ILE A 557 -17.74 8.94 -15.70
N SER A 558 -18.96 8.58 -16.07
CA SER A 558 -19.61 7.36 -15.57
C SER A 558 -20.58 6.79 -16.59
N VAL A 559 -20.73 5.47 -16.59
CA VAL A 559 -21.62 4.71 -17.50
C VAL A 559 -23.05 5.24 -17.46
N LEU A 560 -23.53 5.67 -16.29
CA LEU A 560 -24.91 6.09 -16.09
C LEU A 560 -25.17 7.57 -16.44
N GLN A 561 -24.18 8.45 -16.23
CA GLN A 561 -24.37 9.91 -16.30
C GLN A 561 -23.80 10.51 -17.58
N THR A 562 -22.70 9.96 -18.13
CA THR A 562 -21.98 10.48 -19.30
C THR A 562 -21.64 9.36 -20.29
N PRO A 563 -22.65 8.69 -20.89
CA PRO A 563 -22.41 7.51 -21.72
C PRO A 563 -21.53 7.76 -22.96
N GLU A 564 -21.58 8.95 -23.54
CA GLU A 564 -20.75 9.31 -24.70
C GLU A 564 -19.27 9.42 -24.31
N LEU A 565 -18.95 10.10 -23.21
CA LEU A 565 -17.57 10.18 -22.68
C LEU A 565 -17.08 8.81 -22.21
N THR A 566 -17.98 7.98 -21.66
CA THR A 566 -17.67 6.60 -21.30
C THR A 566 -17.25 5.79 -22.52
N LYS A 567 -17.96 5.94 -23.64
CA LYS A 567 -17.59 5.26 -24.89
C LYS A 567 -16.25 5.75 -25.43
N ALA A 568 -15.99 7.05 -25.34
CA ALA A 568 -14.71 7.62 -25.75
C ALA A 568 -13.54 7.11 -24.89
N ALA A 569 -13.74 6.98 -23.58
CA ALA A 569 -12.75 6.38 -22.68
C ALA A 569 -12.48 4.90 -23.01
N GLU A 570 -13.51 4.11 -23.35
CA GLU A 570 -13.37 2.73 -23.81
C GLU A 570 -12.53 2.64 -25.10
N VAL A 571 -12.78 3.54 -26.07
CA VAL A 571 -12.01 3.61 -27.31
C VAL A 571 -10.54 3.93 -27.02
N THR A 572 -10.26 4.90 -26.14
CA THR A 572 -8.90 5.24 -25.70
C THR A 572 -8.19 4.04 -25.06
N LEU A 573 -8.84 3.37 -24.10
CA LEU A 573 -8.24 2.24 -23.39
C LEU A 573 -7.97 1.07 -24.33
N THR A 574 -8.86 0.80 -25.27
CA THR A 574 -8.67 -0.25 -26.30
C THR A 574 -7.44 0.08 -27.16
N ALA A 575 -7.25 1.33 -27.57
CA ALA A 575 -6.10 1.77 -28.32
C ALA A 575 -4.78 1.64 -27.51
N ARG A 576 -4.78 2.02 -26.23
CA ARG A 576 -3.63 1.91 -25.32
C ARG A 576 -3.23 0.46 -25.01
N GLY A 577 -4.16 -0.51 -25.17
CA GLY A 577 -3.94 -1.93 -24.98
C GLY A 577 -3.85 -2.36 -23.52
N ASP A 578 -3.75 -3.67 -23.31
CA ASP A 578 -3.86 -4.31 -21.98
C ASP A 578 -2.51 -4.47 -21.27
N GLU A 579 -1.43 -4.69 -22.02
CA GLU A 579 -0.08 -4.87 -21.48
C GLU A 579 0.56 -3.53 -21.13
N SER A 580 1.34 -3.48 -20.07
CA SER A 580 2.10 -2.30 -19.63
C SER A 580 2.97 -2.62 -18.41
N THR A 581 3.47 -1.57 -17.74
CA THR A 581 4.11 -1.67 -16.41
C THR A 581 3.10 -2.06 -15.33
N GLY A 582 3.56 -2.54 -14.18
CA GLY A 582 2.68 -3.08 -13.12
C GLY A 582 1.61 -2.09 -12.65
N TRP A 583 2.00 -0.86 -12.26
CA TRP A 583 1.03 0.15 -11.83
C TRP A 583 0.06 0.58 -12.93
N SER A 584 0.52 0.63 -14.18
CA SER A 584 -0.34 0.99 -15.31
C SER A 584 -1.42 -0.06 -15.54
N MET A 585 -1.08 -1.36 -15.45
CA MET A 585 -2.05 -2.44 -15.52
C MET A 585 -3.07 -2.36 -14.36
N ALA A 586 -2.61 -2.10 -13.13
CA ALA A 586 -3.51 -1.92 -11.98
C ALA A 586 -4.49 -0.76 -12.21
N TRP A 587 -4.05 0.35 -12.82
CA TRP A 587 -4.92 1.46 -13.19
C TRP A 587 -5.92 1.07 -14.28
N LYS A 588 -5.46 0.35 -15.31
CA LYS A 588 -6.32 -0.14 -16.40
C LYS A 588 -7.41 -1.09 -15.88
N ILE A 589 -7.12 -1.97 -14.92
CA ILE A 589 -8.13 -2.83 -14.25
C ILE A 589 -9.21 -1.96 -13.62
N ALA A 590 -8.83 -0.89 -12.90
CA ALA A 590 -9.79 0.03 -12.27
C ALA A 590 -10.65 0.79 -13.30
N PHE A 591 -10.07 1.20 -14.42
CA PHE A 591 -10.84 1.82 -15.52
C PHE A 591 -11.89 0.87 -16.09
N TRP A 592 -11.50 -0.37 -16.42
CA TRP A 592 -12.45 -1.35 -16.94
C TRP A 592 -13.51 -1.75 -15.92
N ALA A 593 -13.16 -1.74 -14.61
CA ALA A 593 -14.15 -1.89 -13.55
C ALA A 593 -15.17 -0.73 -13.55
N ARG A 594 -14.73 0.52 -13.76
CA ARG A 594 -15.63 1.69 -13.89
C ARG A 594 -16.44 1.70 -15.18
N LEU A 595 -15.92 1.11 -16.24
CA LEU A 595 -16.67 0.81 -17.48
C LEU A 595 -17.64 -0.37 -17.34
N GLN A 596 -17.62 -1.07 -16.21
CA GLN A 596 -18.47 -2.23 -15.91
C GLN A 596 -18.21 -3.44 -16.82
N ASP A 597 -17.03 -3.52 -17.43
CA ASP A 597 -16.56 -4.70 -18.15
C ASP A 597 -15.64 -5.55 -17.26
N GLY A 598 -16.25 -6.44 -16.47
CA GLY A 598 -15.54 -7.32 -15.55
C GLY A 598 -14.62 -8.34 -16.25
N ASN A 599 -15.02 -8.81 -17.43
CA ASN A 599 -14.21 -9.77 -18.18
C ASN A 599 -12.95 -9.12 -18.75
N HIS A 600 -13.03 -7.89 -19.23
CA HIS A 600 -11.86 -7.15 -19.68
C HIS A 600 -10.94 -6.79 -18.51
N ALA A 601 -11.51 -6.27 -17.41
CA ALA A 601 -10.75 -6.01 -16.18
C ALA A 601 -9.99 -7.25 -15.70
N HIS A 602 -10.64 -8.43 -15.71
CA HIS A 602 -10.02 -9.70 -15.34
C HIS A 602 -8.93 -10.16 -16.32
N ARG A 603 -9.06 -9.90 -17.61
CA ARG A 603 -7.99 -10.19 -18.59
C ARG A 603 -6.70 -9.41 -18.27
N ILE A 604 -6.81 -8.13 -17.91
CA ILE A 604 -5.64 -7.33 -17.49
C ILE A 604 -5.12 -7.80 -16.13
N LEU A 605 -6.02 -8.18 -15.21
CA LEU A 605 -5.65 -8.79 -13.93
C LEU A 605 -4.79 -10.05 -14.12
N ASN A 606 -5.11 -10.88 -15.09
CA ASN A 606 -4.30 -12.05 -15.45
C ASN A 606 -2.89 -11.64 -15.94
N ASN A 607 -2.81 -10.58 -16.73
CA ASN A 607 -1.50 -10.04 -17.14
C ASN A 607 -0.71 -9.49 -15.95
N PHE A 608 -1.38 -8.84 -15.01
CA PHE A 608 -0.76 -8.33 -13.78
C PHE A 608 -0.17 -9.45 -12.90
N ILE A 609 -0.83 -10.60 -12.78
CA ILE A 609 -0.33 -11.75 -11.98
C ILE A 609 0.74 -12.56 -12.75
N ASN A 610 1.21 -12.10 -13.89
CA ASN A 610 2.27 -12.78 -14.64
C ASN A 610 3.60 -12.74 -13.88
N LEU A 611 4.30 -13.89 -13.79
CA LEU A 611 5.60 -13.99 -13.14
C LEU A 611 6.67 -13.30 -13.99
N VAL A 612 7.35 -12.31 -13.39
CA VAL A 612 8.46 -11.57 -13.98
C VAL A 612 9.80 -12.09 -13.43
N GLY A 613 10.82 -12.19 -14.28
CA GLY A 613 12.13 -12.71 -13.90
C GLY A 613 13.29 -11.71 -13.96
N GLY A 614 13.06 -10.48 -14.44
CA GLY A 614 14.11 -9.48 -14.62
C GLY A 614 14.00 -8.32 -13.62
N ASP A 615 15.12 -7.70 -13.33
CA ASP A 615 15.28 -6.51 -12.48
C ASP A 615 15.63 -5.24 -13.28
N GLY A 616 15.85 -5.36 -14.58
CA GLY A 616 16.14 -4.23 -15.48
C GLY A 616 14.93 -3.32 -15.68
N ILE A 617 15.16 -2.05 -15.95
CA ILE A 617 14.10 -1.06 -16.21
C ILE A 617 13.45 -1.30 -17.56
N ASP A 618 12.13 -1.48 -17.60
CA ASP A 618 11.33 -1.57 -18.81
C ASP A 618 10.12 -0.62 -18.68
N TYR A 619 10.08 0.41 -19.51
CA TYR A 619 9.03 1.43 -19.48
C TYR A 619 7.79 1.09 -20.33
N ASN A 620 7.85 0.06 -21.16
CA ASN A 620 6.79 -0.24 -22.13
C ASN A 620 5.99 -1.48 -21.76
N ASN A 621 6.68 -2.54 -21.37
CA ASN A 621 6.13 -3.86 -21.11
C ASN A 621 6.84 -4.50 -19.91
N GLY A 622 6.58 -5.78 -19.66
CA GLY A 622 7.28 -6.53 -18.63
C GLY A 622 6.72 -6.36 -17.23
N GLY A 623 5.61 -5.62 -17.07
CA GLY A 623 4.92 -5.53 -15.79
C GLY A 623 4.34 -6.87 -15.35
N GLY A 624 4.20 -7.05 -14.04
CA GLY A 624 3.68 -8.26 -13.42
C GLY A 624 4.03 -8.35 -11.95
N VAL A 625 4.27 -9.55 -11.45
CA VAL A 625 4.73 -9.79 -10.08
C VAL A 625 5.98 -10.67 -10.06
N TYR A 626 6.83 -10.47 -9.06
CA TYR A 626 7.95 -11.36 -8.77
C TYR A 626 7.48 -12.62 -8.01
N ALA A 627 8.39 -13.58 -7.78
CA ALA A 627 8.06 -14.82 -7.09
C ALA A 627 7.54 -14.61 -5.66
N ASN A 628 7.91 -13.51 -5.01
CA ASN A 628 7.42 -13.08 -3.71
C ASN A 628 6.16 -12.20 -3.78
N LEU A 629 5.51 -12.09 -4.92
CA LEU A 629 4.32 -11.28 -5.22
C LEU A 629 4.51 -9.75 -5.14
N LEU A 630 5.73 -9.24 -4.96
CA LEU A 630 5.98 -7.81 -5.13
C LEU A 630 5.75 -7.40 -6.59
N CYS A 631 5.10 -6.25 -6.79
CA CYS A 631 4.79 -5.74 -8.13
C CYS A 631 6.07 -5.34 -8.87
N ALA A 632 6.15 -5.72 -10.13
CA ALA A 632 7.20 -5.32 -11.05
C ALA A 632 6.69 -4.20 -11.98
N HIS A 633 7.40 -3.06 -11.90
CA HIS A 633 7.30 -2.08 -13.01
C HIS A 633 7.84 -2.69 -14.32
N PRO A 634 9.06 -3.34 -14.46
CA PRO A 634 10.25 -3.52 -13.62
C PRO A 634 11.13 -2.25 -13.44
N PRO A 635 11.94 -2.12 -12.37
CA PRO A 635 12.07 -3.00 -11.20
C PRO A 635 10.88 -2.89 -10.24
N PHE A 636 11.03 -3.36 -8.99
CA PHE A 636 9.99 -3.28 -7.96
C PHE A 636 9.48 -1.85 -7.74
N GLN A 637 8.17 -1.69 -7.86
CA GLN A 637 7.38 -0.54 -7.40
C GLN A 637 6.11 -1.04 -6.71
N ILE A 638 5.84 -0.54 -5.51
CA ILE A 638 4.77 -1.07 -4.66
C ILE A 638 3.37 -0.62 -5.06
N ASP A 639 3.27 0.47 -5.82
CA ASP A 639 2.03 1.09 -6.24
C ASP A 639 1.07 0.13 -6.96
N GLY A 640 1.59 -0.74 -7.82
CA GLY A 640 0.79 -1.77 -8.48
C GLY A 640 0.16 -2.77 -7.51
N ASN A 641 0.85 -3.15 -6.42
CA ASN A 641 0.27 -4.00 -5.38
C ASN A 641 -0.95 -3.33 -4.72
N PHE A 642 -0.87 -2.03 -4.44
CA PHE A 642 -1.94 -1.27 -3.81
C PHE A 642 -3.06 -0.95 -4.81
N GLY A 643 -2.70 -0.56 -6.04
CA GLY A 643 -3.65 -0.33 -7.13
C GLY A 643 -4.49 -1.57 -7.45
N TYR A 644 -3.90 -2.76 -7.38
CA TYR A 644 -4.61 -4.04 -7.54
C TYR A 644 -5.73 -4.20 -6.50
N VAL A 645 -5.46 -3.91 -5.23
CA VAL A 645 -6.48 -3.98 -4.15
C VAL A 645 -7.64 -3.02 -4.42
N ALA A 646 -7.32 -1.78 -4.81
CA ALA A 646 -8.34 -0.80 -5.15
C ALA A 646 -9.17 -1.23 -6.38
N ALA A 647 -8.52 -1.72 -7.43
CA ALA A 647 -9.16 -2.14 -8.66
C ALA A 647 -10.10 -3.33 -8.46
N VAL A 648 -9.66 -4.37 -7.73
CA VAL A 648 -10.53 -5.53 -7.37
C VAL A 648 -11.70 -5.07 -6.51
N SER A 649 -11.48 -4.12 -5.59
CA SER A 649 -12.57 -3.55 -4.80
C SER A 649 -13.60 -2.82 -5.69
N GLU A 650 -13.15 -2.06 -6.72
CA GLU A 650 -14.03 -1.40 -7.71
C GLU A 650 -14.79 -2.42 -8.61
N MET A 651 -14.23 -3.59 -8.87
CA MET A 651 -14.95 -4.66 -9.59
C MET A 651 -16.14 -5.19 -8.77
N LEU A 652 -16.05 -5.17 -7.44
CA LEU A 652 -17.05 -5.75 -6.54
C LEU A 652 -18.01 -4.71 -5.95
N LEU A 653 -17.56 -3.46 -5.73
CA LEU A 653 -18.33 -2.43 -5.05
C LEU A 653 -17.92 -1.03 -5.52
N GLN A 654 -18.88 -0.23 -5.99
CA GLN A 654 -18.65 1.19 -6.33
C GLN A 654 -19.59 2.09 -5.53
N SER A 655 -19.10 3.29 -5.16
CA SER A 655 -19.90 4.30 -4.43
C SER A 655 -19.57 5.74 -4.83
N HIS A 656 -18.94 5.95 -5.97
CA HIS A 656 -18.44 7.25 -6.42
C HIS A 656 -19.51 8.20 -6.99
N THR A 657 -20.71 7.67 -7.31
CA THR A 657 -21.83 8.43 -7.89
C THR A 657 -22.96 8.65 -6.89
N ASN A 658 -22.67 8.66 -5.59
CA ASN A 658 -23.66 8.69 -4.50
C ASN A 658 -24.65 7.50 -4.51
N THR A 659 -24.36 6.47 -5.26
CA THR A 659 -25.11 5.22 -5.34
C THR A 659 -24.18 4.07 -4.99
N LEU A 660 -24.59 3.19 -4.09
CA LEU A 660 -23.88 1.96 -3.77
C LEU A 660 -24.20 0.93 -4.86
N GLU A 661 -23.27 0.71 -5.77
CA GLU A 661 -23.43 -0.23 -6.88
C GLU A 661 -22.77 -1.56 -6.53
N LEU A 662 -23.56 -2.64 -6.64
CA LEU A 662 -23.17 -3.99 -6.22
C LEU A 662 -22.71 -4.80 -7.42
N LEU A 663 -21.54 -5.44 -7.32
CA LEU A 663 -20.95 -6.30 -8.35
C LEU A 663 -20.96 -5.65 -9.74
N PRO A 664 -20.53 -4.39 -9.88
CA PRO A 664 -20.65 -3.65 -11.14
C PRO A 664 -19.85 -4.28 -12.28
N ALA A 665 -18.75 -4.97 -11.98
CA ALA A 665 -17.82 -5.54 -12.95
C ALA A 665 -17.37 -6.95 -12.53
N LEU A 666 -18.34 -7.82 -12.19
CA LEU A 666 -18.05 -9.20 -11.82
C LEU A 666 -17.66 -10.00 -13.07
N PRO A 667 -16.45 -10.60 -13.16
CA PRO A 667 -16.06 -11.41 -14.31
C PRO A 667 -16.72 -12.79 -14.26
N ASP A 668 -16.92 -13.41 -15.44
CA ASP A 668 -17.56 -14.72 -15.56
C ASP A 668 -16.83 -15.83 -14.78
N VAL A 669 -15.51 -15.73 -14.64
CA VAL A 669 -14.69 -16.71 -13.92
C VAL A 669 -14.89 -16.68 -12.40
N TRP A 670 -15.39 -15.59 -11.83
CA TRP A 670 -15.73 -15.50 -10.41
C TRP A 670 -17.17 -15.99 -10.19
N THR A 671 -17.42 -17.24 -10.53
CA THR A 671 -18.75 -17.85 -10.48
C THR A 671 -19.40 -17.78 -9.10
N GLU A 672 -18.59 -17.78 -8.04
CA GLU A 672 -19.03 -17.64 -6.65
C GLU A 672 -17.92 -17.03 -5.81
N GLY A 673 -18.33 -16.33 -4.77
CA GLY A 673 -17.42 -15.73 -3.82
C GLY A 673 -18.16 -14.89 -2.78
N LYS A 674 -17.37 -14.35 -1.89
CA LYS A 674 -17.82 -13.37 -0.88
C LYS A 674 -16.70 -12.46 -0.47
N ILE A 675 -17.07 -11.22 -0.13
CA ILE A 675 -16.19 -10.26 0.51
C ILE A 675 -16.86 -9.70 1.76
N LYS A 676 -16.09 -9.53 2.82
CA LYS A 676 -16.52 -8.94 4.09
C LYS A 676 -15.74 -7.67 4.37
N GLY A 677 -16.41 -6.70 4.96
CA GLY A 677 -15.77 -5.56 5.60
C GLY A 677 -15.36 -4.41 4.70
N LEU A 678 -15.70 -4.40 3.40
CA LEU A 678 -15.48 -3.23 2.55
C LEU A 678 -16.24 -2.02 3.10
N LYS A 679 -15.64 -0.84 2.94
CA LYS A 679 -16.30 0.43 3.21
C LYS A 679 -16.78 1.09 1.92
N ALA A 680 -17.84 1.87 2.05
CA ALA A 680 -18.34 2.74 1.00
C ALA A 680 -18.50 4.16 1.53
N ARG A 681 -18.54 5.14 0.61
CA ARG A 681 -18.75 6.54 0.95
C ARG A 681 -20.07 6.72 1.72
N GLY A 682 -20.15 7.73 2.60
CA GLY A 682 -21.28 7.92 3.51
C GLY A 682 -21.17 7.15 4.83
N ASN A 683 -19.98 6.59 5.13
CA ASN A 683 -19.71 5.75 6.31
C ASN A 683 -20.61 4.51 6.36
N VAL A 684 -20.69 3.83 5.21
CA VAL A 684 -21.42 2.57 5.07
C VAL A 684 -20.40 1.42 5.10
N LEU A 685 -20.65 0.44 5.97
CA LEU A 685 -19.88 -0.79 6.04
C LEU A 685 -20.65 -1.90 5.32
N VAL A 686 -20.00 -2.54 4.37
CA VAL A 686 -20.44 -3.78 3.73
C VAL A 686 -19.94 -4.94 4.58
N ASN A 687 -20.75 -5.36 5.57
CA ASN A 687 -20.38 -6.46 6.48
C ASN A 687 -20.14 -7.77 5.71
N GLU A 688 -20.96 -8.01 4.67
CA GLU A 688 -20.78 -9.15 3.76
C GLU A 688 -21.48 -8.85 2.42
N LEU A 689 -20.83 -9.17 1.31
CA LEU A 689 -21.38 -9.23 -0.04
C LEU A 689 -21.07 -10.62 -0.60
N SER A 690 -22.09 -11.36 -1.00
CA SER A 690 -21.94 -12.72 -1.53
C SER A 690 -22.64 -12.89 -2.88
N TRP A 691 -22.06 -13.74 -3.73
CA TRP A 691 -22.61 -14.10 -5.03
C TRP A 691 -22.39 -15.59 -5.33
N LYS A 692 -23.25 -16.14 -6.18
CA LYS A 692 -23.18 -17.51 -6.65
C LYS A 692 -23.76 -17.62 -8.06
N SER A 693 -23.12 -18.42 -8.92
CA SER A 693 -23.48 -18.55 -10.35
C SER A 693 -23.51 -17.16 -11.03
N ASN A 694 -22.50 -16.32 -10.76
CA ASN A 694 -22.35 -14.94 -11.23
C ASN A 694 -23.52 -14.01 -10.89
N GLN A 695 -24.31 -14.32 -9.88
CA GLN A 695 -25.46 -13.52 -9.48
C GLN A 695 -25.36 -13.15 -8.00
N LEU A 696 -25.72 -11.92 -7.67
CA LEU A 696 -25.84 -11.49 -6.29
C LEU A 696 -26.69 -12.47 -5.49
N GLU A 697 -26.20 -12.95 -4.36
CA GLU A 697 -26.93 -13.79 -3.43
C GLU A 697 -27.49 -12.96 -2.28
N SER A 698 -26.62 -12.20 -1.61
CA SER A 698 -27.03 -11.28 -0.56
C SER A 698 -25.98 -10.22 -0.29
N ILE A 699 -26.43 -9.11 0.33
CA ILE A 699 -25.54 -8.09 0.93
C ILE A 699 -26.04 -7.76 2.33
N VAL A 700 -25.10 -7.58 3.26
CA VAL A 700 -25.35 -7.11 4.63
C VAL A 700 -24.65 -5.76 4.82
N LEU A 701 -25.44 -4.74 5.14
CA LEU A 701 -24.99 -3.35 5.30
C LEU A 701 -25.18 -2.87 6.73
N SER A 702 -24.32 -1.99 7.18
CA SER A 702 -24.50 -1.24 8.43
C SER A 702 -23.91 0.17 8.32
N SER A 703 -24.34 1.04 9.23
CA SER A 703 -23.80 2.40 9.36
C SER A 703 -23.87 2.84 10.82
N PRO A 704 -22.91 3.64 11.31
CA PRO A 704 -22.99 4.19 12.68
C PRO A 704 -24.09 5.24 12.85
N LYS A 705 -24.67 5.75 11.75
CA LYS A 705 -25.77 6.73 11.76
C LYS A 705 -26.99 6.23 11.00
N THR A 706 -28.17 6.70 11.39
CA THR A 706 -29.40 6.49 10.60
C THR A 706 -29.31 7.35 9.33
N GLN A 707 -29.45 6.71 8.17
CA GLN A 707 -29.39 7.39 6.87
C GLN A 707 -30.12 6.61 5.79
N ILE A 708 -30.47 7.32 4.73
CA ILE A 708 -31.03 6.75 3.51
C ILE A 708 -29.91 6.69 2.47
N ILE A 709 -29.75 5.53 1.81
CA ILE A 709 -28.79 5.34 0.73
C ILE A 709 -29.49 4.83 -0.54
N GLN A 710 -28.89 5.10 -1.69
CA GLN A 710 -29.28 4.50 -2.95
C GLN A 710 -28.45 3.22 -3.17
N VAL A 711 -29.09 2.12 -3.53
CA VAL A 711 -28.47 0.83 -3.83
C VAL A 711 -28.84 0.40 -5.25
N LEU A 712 -27.87 0.21 -6.11
CA LEU A 712 -28.04 -0.31 -7.47
C LEU A 712 -27.59 -1.78 -7.51
N SER A 713 -28.54 -2.67 -7.74
CA SER A 713 -28.33 -4.11 -7.71
C SER A 713 -28.40 -4.71 -9.12
N PRO A 714 -27.54 -5.67 -9.47
CA PRO A 714 -27.65 -6.40 -10.75
C PRO A 714 -28.86 -7.34 -10.82
N THR A 715 -29.50 -7.63 -9.67
CA THR A 715 -30.65 -8.52 -9.58
C THR A 715 -31.76 -7.90 -8.72
N MET A 716 -33.00 -8.32 -8.91
CA MET A 716 -34.10 -7.91 -8.02
C MET A 716 -33.85 -8.35 -6.58
N LEU A 717 -34.21 -7.47 -5.62
CA LEU A 717 -34.14 -7.75 -4.18
C LEU A 717 -35.51 -8.12 -3.61
N GLN A 718 -35.52 -9.03 -2.63
CA GLN A 718 -36.74 -9.42 -1.91
C GLN A 718 -37.16 -8.34 -0.92
N ASN A 719 -38.47 -8.15 -0.73
CA ASN A 719 -39.06 -7.31 0.28
C ASN A 719 -38.50 -5.88 0.34
N THR A 720 -37.95 -5.41 -0.78
CA THR A 720 -37.40 -4.05 -0.92
C THR A 720 -38.12 -3.36 -2.07
N PRO A 721 -38.83 -2.25 -1.83
CA PRO A 721 -39.54 -1.57 -2.91
C PRO A 721 -38.60 -1.07 -3.99
N LEU A 722 -38.84 -1.50 -5.21
CA LEU A 722 -38.09 -1.05 -6.39
C LEU A 722 -38.44 0.40 -6.68
N GLN A 723 -37.43 1.26 -6.81
CA GLN A 723 -37.60 2.66 -7.19
C GLN A 723 -37.70 2.79 -8.73
N LYS A 724 -36.75 2.22 -9.45
CA LYS A 724 -36.74 2.14 -10.93
C LYS A 724 -35.72 1.13 -11.44
N GLU A 725 -35.87 0.75 -12.70
CA GLU A 725 -34.87 0.01 -13.46
C GLU A 725 -34.00 0.99 -14.29
N ILE A 726 -32.68 0.73 -14.34
CA ILE A 726 -31.71 1.55 -15.07
C ILE A 726 -30.75 0.60 -15.80
N LYS A 727 -30.81 0.54 -17.12
CA LYS A 727 -29.92 -0.30 -17.96
C LYS A 727 -29.82 -1.76 -17.46
N GLY A 728 -30.96 -2.38 -17.15
CA GLY A 728 -31.03 -3.77 -16.69
C GLY A 728 -30.59 -3.99 -15.23
N LYS A 729 -30.35 -2.93 -14.47
CA LYS A 729 -30.09 -2.96 -13.02
C LYS A 729 -31.23 -2.30 -12.25
N TYR A 730 -31.37 -2.66 -10.98
CA TYR A 730 -32.50 -2.30 -10.14
C TYR A 730 -32.06 -1.32 -9.06
N LEU A 731 -32.61 -0.10 -9.08
CA LEU A 731 -32.33 0.94 -8.09
C LEU A 731 -33.32 0.87 -6.93
N TYR A 732 -32.78 0.89 -5.72
CA TYR A 732 -33.54 0.86 -4.47
C TYR A 732 -33.13 2.04 -3.58
N GLN A 733 -34.09 2.57 -2.84
CA GLN A 733 -33.86 3.48 -1.72
C GLN A 733 -33.95 2.67 -0.43
N VAL A 734 -32.88 2.67 0.35
CA VAL A 734 -32.73 1.80 1.51
C VAL A 734 -32.43 2.64 2.75
N GLN A 735 -33.17 2.41 3.83
CA GLN A 735 -32.93 3.07 5.12
C GLN A 735 -32.05 2.18 6.00
N LEU A 736 -30.86 2.67 6.34
CA LEU A 736 -30.01 2.10 7.38
C LEU A 736 -30.34 2.72 8.73
N GLN A 737 -30.50 1.91 9.76
CA GLN A 737 -30.64 2.34 11.14
C GLN A 737 -29.27 2.34 11.83
N ALA A 738 -29.01 3.35 12.69
CA ALA A 738 -27.74 3.48 13.38
C ALA A 738 -27.34 2.17 14.11
N ASN A 739 -26.14 1.68 13.84
CA ASN A 739 -25.53 0.49 14.45
C ASN A 739 -26.33 -0.81 14.29
N LYS A 740 -27.26 -0.88 13.31
CA LYS A 740 -27.98 -2.11 12.98
C LYS A 740 -27.56 -2.61 11.61
N GLN A 741 -27.52 -3.93 11.49
CA GLN A 741 -27.29 -4.59 10.20
C GLN A 741 -28.61 -4.71 9.44
N LEU A 742 -28.55 -4.46 8.13
CA LEU A 742 -29.63 -4.69 7.18
C LEU A 742 -29.16 -5.72 6.16
N LYS A 743 -29.87 -6.83 6.05
CA LYS A 743 -29.61 -7.83 5.04
C LYS A 743 -30.59 -7.67 3.87
N LEU A 744 -30.06 -7.54 2.66
CA LEU A 744 -30.81 -7.55 1.41
C LEU A 744 -30.47 -8.87 0.67
N VAL A 745 -31.47 -9.53 0.13
CA VAL A 745 -31.34 -10.85 -0.50
C VAL A 745 -31.94 -10.80 -1.90
N ARG A 746 -31.36 -11.49 -2.84
CA ARG A 746 -31.88 -11.63 -4.20
C ARG A 746 -33.28 -12.24 -4.19
N LYS A 747 -34.18 -11.72 -5.02
CA LYS A 747 -35.48 -12.34 -5.31
C LYS A 747 -35.23 -13.58 -6.19
N ARG A 748 -35.65 -14.74 -5.72
CA ARG A 748 -35.56 -16.00 -6.47
C ARG A 748 -36.60 -16.04 -7.59
#